data_a752f0f41ed7b21afebf4a4f5af6f3a6
#
_entry.id   a752f0f41ed7b21afebf4a4f5af6f3a6
#
_cell.length_a   1.000
_cell.length_b   1.000
_cell.length_c   1.000
_cell.angle_alpha   90.00
_cell.angle_beta   90.00
_cell.angle_gamma   90.00
#
_symmetry.space_group_name_H-M   'P 1'
#
loop_
_entity.id
_entity.type
_entity.pdbx_description
1 polymer ?
#
loop_
_entity_poly.entity_id
_entity_poly.type
_entity_poly.pdbx_seq_one_letter_code
_entity_poly.pdbx_strand_id
1 'polypeptide(L)'
;MNKNNSLLIILGFLYCFTGFAQIDASHKSTYEKVDNLLYLIDKMYVDNVDKSKLECDLVLGMSNQLTPYSAYQQSEKIAHLSIKEQVAYESIGISFKFKGDTVLVENVIPNSGAQKSGIVAGDKIIKIGDNDISDMYYYSDVVEHLIGKKNTIINIELIRDADTIISSVIRKNIPHYNLVVLANPKLKQSINDYENAIKYFDAIYPDSVENSLITEHGIRYMLEQLDPHSTYISLEDIHDMTAPLKGSFTGVGVRFQIVKDTIIVVQAIPGGPSEKVGIMAGDKIVIIDKENVGGIGIKNSDVRDKLLGEKGSKVIVNIKRTSIKELLEFTIERDKIPIYSVDVSYMVAPEIGYIKLNNFSANSVDEIKKAVYKLKSEGMKNLILDLQNNGGGYLMTAVDLSDEFLSGAKQVVSTKGRTFPEKAYETKFKGLLENGNIVILVNESSASASEIVSGAIQDWDRGLIVGRRTFGKGLVQKPINLPDGTQVRITTSKYYTPSGRCIQKPYEGGSIAYRKEKYDRYISGESFHADSIKFNLDETFETKLKNRIVYGGGGIMPDYFVPLDTTGTSKYYNSLIRKGIMNQFALVWVNKNRKKLESKYSSFNKFKSNFNTDKVIKELISYAEKEGLEYNEESYKKAEKTINIRLKANIAQDLYDYSRFYEIINELNSTLQKSIELIQDGEAFKKLAKI
;
A
#
# COMPACT_ATOMS: atom_id res chain seq x y z
N MET A 1 39.62 54.82 -27.66
CA MET A 1 39.20 53.95 -26.60
C MET A 1 37.67 53.77 -26.70
N ASN A 2 37.24 52.57 -26.96
CA ASN A 2 35.96 52.20 -27.48
C ASN A 2 34.80 52.38 -26.49
N LYS A 3 33.79 53.16 -26.86
CA LYS A 3 32.52 53.29 -26.14
C LYS A 3 31.61 52.06 -26.23
N ASN A 4 31.99 51.04 -26.97
CA ASN A 4 31.15 49.84 -27.20
C ASN A 4 31.32 48.73 -26.12
N ASN A 5 32.37 48.78 -25.30
CA ASN A 5 32.58 47.75 -24.26
C ASN A 5 31.76 47.99 -22.98
N SER A 6 31.30 49.23 -22.75
CA SER A 6 30.47 49.56 -21.57
C SER A 6 29.01 49.10 -21.72
N LEU A 7 28.50 49.01 -22.96
CA LEU A 7 27.13 48.60 -23.21
C LEU A 7 26.95 47.06 -23.07
N LEU A 8 27.97 46.29 -23.42
CA LEU A 8 27.94 44.83 -23.28
C LEU A 8 28.01 44.38 -21.82
N ILE A 9 28.73 45.13 -20.97
CA ILE A 9 28.82 44.82 -19.53
C ILE A 9 27.48 45.15 -18.84
N ILE A 10 26.78 46.23 -19.22
CA ILE A 10 25.49 46.60 -18.66
C ILE A 10 24.39 45.63 -19.10
N LEU A 11 24.39 45.12 -20.34
CA LEU A 11 23.48 44.07 -20.79
C LEU A 11 23.74 42.72 -20.13
N GLY A 12 24.97 42.36 -19.87
CA GLY A 12 25.33 41.15 -19.11
C GLY A 12 24.89 41.23 -17.66
N PHE A 13 25.01 42.37 -17.00
CA PHE A 13 24.49 42.60 -15.65
C PHE A 13 22.96 42.62 -15.56
N LEU A 14 22.28 43.17 -16.56
CA LEU A 14 20.80 43.12 -16.63
C LEU A 14 20.28 41.70 -16.85
N TYR A 15 20.94 40.87 -17.65
CA TYR A 15 20.58 39.47 -17.86
C TYR A 15 20.84 38.63 -16.59
N CYS A 16 21.92 38.89 -15.87
CA CYS A 16 22.15 38.26 -14.55
C CYS A 16 21.08 38.68 -13.53
N PHE A 17 20.70 39.96 -13.47
CA PHE A 17 19.70 40.42 -12.51
C PHE A 17 18.29 39.91 -12.80
N THR A 18 17.89 39.76 -14.05
CA THR A 18 16.60 39.16 -14.40
C THR A 18 16.58 37.65 -14.16
N GLY A 19 17.71 36.96 -14.35
CA GLY A 19 17.88 35.57 -13.98
C GLY A 19 17.77 35.34 -12.47
N PHE A 20 18.43 36.15 -11.67
CA PHE A 20 18.35 36.07 -10.20
C PHE A 20 16.94 36.41 -9.67
N ALA A 21 16.24 37.41 -10.23
CA ALA A 21 14.87 37.72 -9.84
C ALA A 21 13.88 36.59 -10.20
N GLN A 22 14.10 35.90 -11.29
CA GLN A 22 13.24 34.78 -11.72
C GLN A 22 13.52 33.51 -10.91
N ILE A 23 14.80 33.27 -10.54
CA ILE A 23 15.22 32.21 -9.62
C ILE A 23 14.59 32.43 -8.23
N ASP A 24 14.62 33.66 -7.71
CA ASP A 24 14.08 34.01 -6.39
C ASP A 24 12.55 33.82 -6.32
N ALA A 25 11.83 34.13 -7.39
CA ALA A 25 10.38 33.91 -7.48
C ALA A 25 10.01 32.41 -7.53
N SER A 26 10.82 31.57 -8.18
CA SER A 26 10.59 30.12 -8.24
C SER A 26 10.86 29.44 -6.88
N HIS A 27 11.79 29.93 -6.10
CA HIS A 27 12.08 29.39 -4.77
C HIS A 27 11.08 29.80 -3.70
N LYS A 28 10.41 30.97 -3.84
CA LYS A 28 9.51 31.50 -2.82
C LYS A 28 8.40 30.52 -2.47
N SER A 29 7.76 29.89 -3.43
CA SER A 29 6.70 28.90 -3.21
C SER A 29 7.22 27.66 -2.47
N THR A 30 8.44 27.25 -2.79
CA THR A 30 9.12 26.11 -2.14
C THR A 30 9.44 26.44 -0.68
N TYR A 31 9.95 27.61 -0.39
CA TYR A 31 10.25 28.05 0.99
C TYR A 31 8.98 28.16 1.83
N GLU A 32 7.93 28.79 1.31
CA GLU A 32 6.64 28.89 2.00
C GLU A 32 6.05 27.52 2.32
N LYS A 33 6.21 26.55 1.44
CA LYS A 33 5.77 25.16 1.65
C LYS A 33 6.51 24.49 2.79
N VAL A 34 7.85 24.59 2.80
CA VAL A 34 8.69 23.99 3.85
C VAL A 34 8.48 24.68 5.20
N ASP A 35 8.44 26.00 5.24
CA ASP A 35 8.20 26.77 6.48
C ASP A 35 6.85 26.40 7.10
N ASN A 36 5.80 26.33 6.29
CA ASN A 36 4.49 25.90 6.74
C ASN A 36 4.53 24.48 7.32
N LEU A 37 5.23 23.58 6.66
CA LEU A 37 5.34 22.19 7.12
C LEU A 37 6.11 22.09 8.45
N LEU A 38 7.26 22.75 8.58
CA LEU A 38 8.03 22.78 9.82
C LEU A 38 7.22 23.39 10.97
N TYR A 39 6.47 24.47 10.70
CA TYR A 39 5.56 25.06 11.68
C TYR A 39 4.46 24.08 12.10
N LEU A 40 3.83 23.38 11.15
CA LEU A 40 2.79 22.40 11.44
C LEU A 40 3.32 21.22 12.27
N ILE A 41 4.52 20.72 11.97
CA ILE A 41 5.17 19.67 12.75
C ILE A 41 5.41 20.14 14.17
N ASP A 42 5.99 21.34 14.35
CA ASP A 42 6.23 21.92 15.68
C ASP A 42 4.95 22.05 16.50
N LYS A 43 3.85 22.47 15.88
CA LYS A 43 2.57 22.69 16.56
C LYS A 43 1.74 21.43 16.79
N MET A 44 1.83 20.43 15.91
CA MET A 44 0.83 19.35 15.88
C MET A 44 1.40 17.97 16.13
N TYR A 45 2.71 17.75 15.97
CA TYR A 45 3.29 16.42 16.11
C TYR A 45 3.12 15.89 17.53
N VAL A 46 2.96 14.57 17.63
CA VAL A 46 2.60 13.86 18.87
C VAL A 46 3.63 13.97 19.98
N ASP A 47 4.91 14.00 19.61
CA ASP A 47 6.05 14.12 20.54
C ASP A 47 6.80 15.45 20.33
N ASN A 48 7.73 15.80 21.23
CA ASN A 48 8.60 16.96 21.03
C ASN A 48 9.56 16.71 19.86
N VAL A 49 9.80 17.76 19.08
CA VAL A 49 10.70 17.72 17.92
C VAL A 49 11.84 18.70 18.08
N ASP A 50 13.01 18.31 17.61
CA ASP A 50 14.16 19.21 17.43
C ASP A 50 14.08 19.80 16.02
N LYS A 51 13.78 21.10 15.93
CA LYS A 51 13.64 21.79 14.65
C LYS A 51 14.92 21.75 13.83
N SER A 52 16.07 21.91 14.46
CA SER A 52 17.38 21.89 13.77
C SER A 52 17.64 20.51 13.17
N LYS A 53 17.26 19.44 13.86
CA LYS A 53 17.36 18.08 13.32
C LYS A 53 16.43 17.88 12.13
N LEU A 54 15.20 18.39 12.18
CA LEU A 54 14.26 18.29 11.05
C LEU A 54 14.78 18.99 9.80
N GLU A 55 15.35 20.19 9.94
CA GLU A 55 15.98 20.93 8.83
C GLU A 55 17.18 20.15 8.25
N CYS A 56 17.98 19.53 9.13
CA CYS A 56 19.09 18.65 8.68
C CYS A 56 18.59 17.43 7.91
N ASP A 57 17.55 16.75 8.42
CA ASP A 57 16.95 15.60 7.77
C ASP A 57 16.33 15.96 6.40
N LEU A 58 15.70 17.15 6.29
CA LEU A 58 15.19 17.70 5.04
C LEU A 58 16.32 17.88 4.00
N VAL A 59 17.40 18.56 4.39
CA VAL A 59 18.55 18.82 3.49
C VAL A 59 19.25 17.52 3.09
N LEU A 60 19.35 16.56 4.02
CA LEU A 60 19.91 15.24 3.74
C LEU A 60 19.05 14.49 2.70
N GLY A 61 17.73 14.52 2.86
CA GLY A 61 16.82 13.92 1.89
C GLY A 61 16.89 14.56 0.50
N MET A 62 17.03 15.90 0.43
CA MET A 62 17.28 16.62 -0.82
C MET A 62 18.59 16.18 -1.48
N SER A 63 19.66 16.11 -0.68
CA SER A 63 21.00 15.74 -1.16
C SER A 63 21.04 14.31 -1.72
N ASN A 64 20.32 13.37 -1.08
CA ASN A 64 20.25 11.98 -1.52
C ASN A 64 19.56 11.81 -2.88
N GLN A 65 18.72 12.77 -3.29
CA GLN A 65 18.06 12.76 -4.59
C GLN A 65 18.97 13.26 -5.72
N LEU A 66 19.90 14.16 -5.43
CA LEU A 66 20.79 14.72 -6.45
C LEU A 66 21.76 13.67 -7.00
N THR A 67 22.45 13.01 -6.12
CA THR A 67 23.18 11.76 -6.43
C THR A 67 23.18 10.89 -5.17
N PRO A 68 23.29 9.55 -5.28
CA PRO A 68 23.45 8.69 -4.11
C PRO A 68 24.75 9.00 -3.32
N TYR A 69 25.48 10.02 -3.69
CA TYR A 69 26.82 10.36 -3.24
C TYR A 69 26.95 11.81 -2.76
N SER A 70 25.90 12.60 -2.89
CA SER A 70 25.84 13.89 -2.21
C SER A 70 25.65 13.64 -0.72
N ALA A 71 26.53 14.17 0.11
CA ALA A 71 26.48 13.98 1.55
C ALA A 71 26.30 15.31 2.25
N TYR A 72 25.34 15.35 3.18
CA TYR A 72 25.23 16.41 4.17
C TYR A 72 26.04 16.05 5.40
N GLN A 73 26.96 16.89 5.81
CA GLN A 73 27.79 16.66 7.00
C GLN A 73 27.64 17.80 8.00
N GLN A 74 27.17 17.49 9.21
CA GLN A 74 27.19 18.44 10.31
C GLN A 74 28.63 18.72 10.77
N SER A 75 28.97 19.99 10.92
CA SER A 75 30.26 20.42 11.46
C SER A 75 30.07 21.35 12.67
N GLU A 76 30.72 21.03 13.79
CA GLU A 76 30.71 21.89 14.98
C GLU A 76 31.50 23.20 14.83
N LYS A 77 32.32 23.33 13.82
CA LYS A 77 33.34 24.39 13.75
C LYS A 77 33.18 25.40 12.63
N ILE A 78 32.57 25.09 11.50
CA ILE A 78 32.55 25.99 10.33
C ILE A 78 31.30 25.79 9.50
N ALA A 79 30.60 26.89 9.16
CA ALA A 79 29.62 26.92 8.08
C ALA A 79 30.35 27.25 6.78
N HIS A 80 30.82 26.24 6.06
CA HIS A 80 31.44 26.41 4.74
C HIS A 80 30.95 25.36 3.79
N LEU A 81 30.66 25.78 2.56
CA LEU A 81 30.65 24.88 1.42
C LEU A 81 32.12 24.60 1.03
N SER A 82 32.52 23.35 1.10
CA SER A 82 33.75 22.90 0.49
C SER A 82 33.44 21.79 -0.51
N ILE A 83 33.88 22.01 -1.74
CA ILE A 83 34.03 20.93 -2.71
C ILE A 83 35.25 20.16 -2.26
N LYS A 84 35.09 19.05 -1.56
CA LYS A 84 36.20 18.14 -1.29
C LYS A 84 36.42 17.22 -2.48
N GLU A 85 37.71 16.92 -2.71
CA GLU A 85 38.26 16.11 -3.78
C GLU A 85 37.38 14.93 -4.22
N GLN A 86 37.47 14.59 -5.52
CA GLN A 86 36.84 13.42 -6.11
C GLN A 86 37.13 12.17 -5.30
N VAL A 87 36.18 11.73 -4.50
CA VAL A 87 36.21 10.39 -3.92
C VAL A 87 35.60 9.47 -4.96
N ALA A 88 36.42 8.63 -5.55
CA ALA A 88 35.97 7.60 -6.45
C ALA A 88 35.31 6.49 -5.59
N TYR A 89 34.14 6.09 -5.96
CA TYR A 89 33.42 5.01 -5.30
C TYR A 89 33.19 3.86 -6.28
N GLU A 90 33.26 2.65 -5.78
CA GLU A 90 33.34 1.45 -6.61
C GLU A 90 31.94 0.82 -6.79
N SER A 91 31.30 1.04 -7.95
CA SER A 91 29.96 0.55 -8.28
C SER A 91 29.75 0.34 -9.78
N ILE A 92 28.52 -0.02 -10.15
CA ILE A 92 28.14 -0.19 -11.56
C ILE A 92 27.81 1.13 -12.28
N GLY A 93 27.42 2.20 -11.55
CA GLY A 93 27.15 3.54 -12.09
C GLY A 93 25.75 3.73 -12.67
N ILE A 94 24.72 3.47 -11.86
CA ILE A 94 23.32 3.83 -12.12
C ILE A 94 22.74 4.64 -10.96
N SER A 95 21.76 5.49 -11.24
CA SER A 95 20.76 5.91 -10.25
C SER A 95 19.44 5.19 -10.52
N PHE A 96 18.65 4.98 -9.46
CA PHE A 96 17.40 4.24 -9.55
C PHE A 96 16.38 4.78 -8.56
N LYS A 97 15.11 4.44 -8.79
CA LYS A 97 14.02 4.70 -7.84
C LYS A 97 13.14 3.47 -7.66
N PHE A 98 12.46 3.41 -6.54
CA PHE A 98 11.37 2.47 -6.35
C PHE A 98 10.08 3.01 -6.97
N LYS A 99 9.40 2.13 -7.74
CA LYS A 99 8.05 2.36 -8.23
C LYS A 99 7.18 1.16 -7.82
N GLY A 100 6.53 1.26 -6.64
CA GLY A 100 5.96 0.08 -5.97
C GLY A 100 7.07 -0.90 -5.59
N ASP A 101 6.90 -2.18 -5.89
CA ASP A 101 7.87 -3.25 -5.63
C ASP A 101 8.94 -3.39 -6.74
N THR A 102 9.11 -2.36 -7.57
CA THR A 102 10.01 -2.41 -8.72
C THR A 102 11.13 -1.37 -8.58
N VAL A 103 12.38 -1.78 -8.81
CA VAL A 103 13.55 -0.88 -8.93
C VAL A 103 13.70 -0.45 -10.38
N LEU A 104 13.47 0.83 -10.66
CA LEU A 104 13.56 1.43 -11.99
C LEU A 104 14.85 2.22 -12.14
N VAL A 105 15.65 1.94 -13.17
CA VAL A 105 16.84 2.74 -13.52
C VAL A 105 16.39 4.12 -13.99
N GLU A 106 16.85 5.17 -13.32
CA GLU A 106 16.58 6.57 -13.72
C GLU A 106 17.65 7.13 -14.64
N ASN A 107 18.92 6.97 -14.24
CA ASN A 107 20.04 7.44 -15.05
C ASN A 107 21.16 6.41 -15.06
N VAL A 108 21.96 6.46 -16.12
CA VAL A 108 23.19 5.67 -16.28
C VAL A 108 24.37 6.61 -16.45
N ILE A 109 25.36 6.51 -15.57
CA ILE A 109 26.51 7.39 -15.55
C ILE A 109 27.39 7.14 -16.78
N PRO A 110 27.79 8.18 -17.52
CA PRO A 110 28.68 8.06 -18.66
C PRO A 110 30.00 7.34 -18.31
N ASN A 111 30.46 6.47 -19.21
CA ASN A 111 31.66 5.64 -19.05
C ASN A 111 31.67 4.64 -17.90
N SER A 112 30.52 4.46 -17.21
CA SER A 112 30.31 3.46 -16.14
C SER A 112 30.33 2.03 -16.67
N GLY A 113 30.31 1.08 -15.75
CA GLY A 113 30.10 -0.34 -16.08
C GLY A 113 28.71 -0.59 -16.67
N ALA A 114 27.67 0.02 -16.09
CA ALA A 114 26.29 -0.10 -16.53
C ALA A 114 26.10 0.39 -17.97
N GLN A 115 26.63 1.57 -18.33
CA GLN A 115 26.54 2.07 -19.70
C GLN A 115 27.24 1.11 -20.70
N LYS A 116 28.41 0.58 -20.34
CA LYS A 116 29.15 -0.34 -21.22
C LYS A 116 28.46 -1.69 -21.38
N SER A 117 27.64 -2.09 -20.42
CA SER A 117 26.83 -3.31 -20.45
C SER A 117 25.45 -3.11 -21.06
N GLY A 118 25.17 -1.90 -21.60
CA GLY A 118 23.93 -1.60 -22.30
C GLY A 118 22.71 -1.39 -21.40
N ILE A 119 22.88 -1.12 -20.10
CA ILE A 119 21.79 -0.70 -19.21
C ILE A 119 21.41 0.73 -19.58
N VAL A 120 20.11 1.02 -19.64
CA VAL A 120 19.54 2.33 -19.99
C VAL A 120 18.49 2.78 -18.97
N ALA A 121 18.20 4.08 -18.95
CA ALA A 121 17.10 4.61 -18.17
C ALA A 121 15.76 3.97 -18.61
N GLY A 122 14.93 3.64 -17.65
CA GLY A 122 13.68 2.90 -17.87
C GLY A 122 13.76 1.38 -17.68
N ASP A 123 14.96 0.80 -17.58
CA ASP A 123 15.12 -0.61 -17.26
C ASP A 123 14.57 -0.93 -15.86
N LYS A 124 13.88 -2.04 -15.72
CA LYS A 124 13.39 -2.53 -14.42
C LYS A 124 14.31 -3.62 -13.93
N ILE A 125 15.03 -3.38 -12.84
CA ILE A 125 15.89 -4.38 -12.22
C ILE A 125 15.01 -5.36 -11.44
N ILE A 126 15.20 -6.66 -11.68
CA ILE A 126 14.48 -7.74 -10.99
C ILE A 126 15.40 -8.60 -10.14
N LYS A 127 16.73 -8.59 -10.45
CA LYS A 127 17.70 -9.36 -9.69
C LYS A 127 19.09 -8.70 -9.74
N ILE A 128 19.81 -8.73 -8.62
CA ILE A 128 21.19 -8.26 -8.50
C ILE A 128 22.06 -9.39 -7.94
N GLY A 129 22.98 -9.92 -8.76
CA GLY A 129 23.73 -11.12 -8.42
C GLY A 129 22.77 -12.30 -8.20
N ASP A 130 22.85 -12.94 -7.04
CA ASP A 130 21.95 -14.04 -6.65
C ASP A 130 20.69 -13.56 -5.90
N ASN A 131 20.56 -12.26 -5.64
CA ASN A 131 19.50 -11.70 -4.82
C ASN A 131 18.34 -11.16 -5.68
N ASP A 132 17.13 -11.61 -5.40
CA ASP A 132 15.89 -11.13 -6.03
C ASP A 132 15.51 -9.75 -5.46
N ILE A 133 15.17 -8.80 -6.34
CA ILE A 133 14.74 -7.45 -5.92
C ILE A 133 13.45 -7.48 -5.07
N SER A 134 12.61 -8.51 -5.24
CA SER A 134 11.41 -8.66 -4.42
C SER A 134 11.70 -8.81 -2.92
N ASP A 135 12.94 -9.12 -2.56
CA ASP A 135 13.40 -9.24 -1.17
C ASP A 135 14.09 -7.94 -0.67
N MET A 136 14.21 -6.92 -1.54
CA MET A 136 14.85 -5.64 -1.25
C MET A 136 13.77 -4.54 -1.15
N TYR A 137 13.51 -4.09 0.06
CA TYR A 137 12.45 -3.12 0.34
C TYR A 137 12.98 -1.69 0.48
N TYR A 138 14.31 -1.51 0.56
CA TYR A 138 14.94 -0.24 0.86
C TYR A 138 16.00 0.13 -0.16
N TYR A 139 16.17 1.44 -0.34
CA TYR A 139 17.23 2.00 -1.19
C TYR A 139 18.62 1.48 -0.79
N SER A 140 18.88 1.40 0.53
CA SER A 140 20.12 0.85 1.09
C SER A 140 20.39 -0.58 0.66
N ASP A 141 19.36 -1.43 0.62
CA ASP A 141 19.51 -2.85 0.26
C ASP A 141 19.99 -3.01 -1.18
N VAL A 142 19.38 -2.24 -2.08
CA VAL A 142 19.79 -2.22 -3.50
C VAL A 142 21.20 -1.66 -3.65
N VAL A 143 21.51 -0.55 -2.98
CA VAL A 143 22.84 0.09 -3.05
C VAL A 143 23.92 -0.85 -2.53
N GLU A 144 23.70 -1.53 -1.41
CA GLU A 144 24.67 -2.48 -0.82
C GLU A 144 25.08 -3.56 -1.81
N HIS A 145 24.14 -4.05 -2.60
CA HIS A 145 24.41 -5.08 -3.61
C HIS A 145 25.07 -4.54 -4.89
N LEU A 146 24.79 -3.26 -5.24
CA LEU A 146 25.41 -2.62 -6.41
C LEU A 146 26.87 -2.19 -6.16
N ILE A 147 27.21 -1.84 -4.92
CA ILE A 147 28.57 -1.49 -4.49
C ILE A 147 29.44 -2.75 -4.45
N GLY A 148 30.74 -2.58 -4.65
CA GLY A 148 31.71 -3.66 -4.47
C GLY A 148 33.01 -3.38 -5.20
N LYS A 149 34.04 -4.16 -4.89
CA LYS A 149 35.43 -3.93 -5.34
C LYS A 149 35.53 -3.72 -6.85
N LYS A 150 36.26 -2.67 -7.25
CA LYS A 150 36.58 -2.34 -8.64
C LYS A 150 37.01 -3.56 -9.43
N ASN A 151 36.60 -3.63 -10.69
CA ASN A 151 36.86 -4.72 -11.62
C ASN A 151 36.20 -6.07 -11.25
N THR A 152 35.35 -6.13 -10.23
CA THR A 152 34.45 -7.28 -10.02
C THR A 152 33.26 -7.19 -10.96
N ILE A 153 32.73 -8.34 -11.36
CA ILE A 153 31.57 -8.47 -12.23
C ILE A 153 30.36 -8.80 -11.35
N ILE A 154 29.24 -8.17 -11.67
CA ILE A 154 27.94 -8.52 -11.10
C ILE A 154 26.92 -8.69 -12.22
N ASN A 155 26.10 -9.71 -12.14
CA ASN A 155 25.01 -9.92 -13.08
C ASN A 155 23.78 -9.16 -12.60
N ILE A 156 23.21 -8.36 -13.49
CA ILE A 156 21.95 -7.64 -13.27
C ILE A 156 20.91 -8.24 -14.22
N GLU A 157 19.85 -8.78 -13.65
CA GLU A 157 18.70 -9.24 -14.43
C GLU A 157 17.67 -8.12 -14.44
N LEU A 158 17.26 -7.68 -15.63
CA LEU A 158 16.35 -6.55 -15.82
C LEU A 158 15.29 -6.86 -16.89
N ILE A 159 14.20 -6.11 -16.83
CA ILE A 159 13.12 -6.17 -17.85
C ILE A 159 13.15 -4.86 -18.65
N ARG A 160 13.23 -4.99 -19.98
CA ARG A 160 13.07 -3.91 -20.97
C ARG A 160 12.07 -4.36 -22.03
N ASP A 161 11.03 -3.55 -22.29
CA ASP A 161 10.02 -3.83 -23.33
C ASP A 161 9.43 -5.25 -23.27
N ALA A 162 9.22 -5.76 -22.05
CA ALA A 162 8.74 -7.09 -21.70
C ALA A 162 9.76 -8.24 -21.86
N ASP A 163 10.96 -7.99 -22.36
CA ASP A 163 12.03 -8.99 -22.44
C ASP A 163 12.89 -8.97 -21.16
N THR A 164 13.30 -10.16 -20.73
CA THR A 164 14.24 -10.32 -19.61
C THR A 164 15.65 -10.34 -20.18
N ILE A 165 16.48 -9.41 -19.72
CA ILE A 165 17.89 -9.22 -20.14
C ILE A 165 18.79 -9.48 -18.93
N ILE A 166 19.84 -10.27 -19.13
CA ILE A 166 20.90 -10.46 -18.14
C ILE A 166 22.13 -9.68 -18.59
N SER A 167 22.51 -8.67 -17.84
CA SER A 167 23.69 -7.83 -18.10
C SER A 167 24.80 -8.13 -17.10
N SER A 168 25.97 -8.57 -17.58
CA SER A 168 27.19 -8.71 -16.76
C SER A 168 27.90 -7.36 -16.68
N VAL A 169 27.85 -6.75 -15.51
CA VAL A 169 28.31 -5.37 -15.29
C VAL A 169 29.63 -5.36 -14.48
N ILE A 170 30.64 -4.70 -15.02
CA ILE A 170 31.92 -4.51 -14.30
C ILE A 170 31.82 -3.30 -13.39
N ARG A 171 32.04 -3.47 -12.09
CA ARG A 171 32.16 -2.36 -11.14
C ARG A 171 33.40 -1.51 -11.46
N LYS A 172 33.25 -0.20 -11.44
CA LYS A 172 34.30 0.78 -11.73
C LYS A 172 34.36 1.86 -10.66
N ASN A 173 35.44 2.60 -10.64
CA ASN A 173 35.45 3.89 -9.96
C ASN A 173 34.49 4.82 -10.69
N ILE A 174 33.42 5.20 -10.01
CA ILE A 174 32.46 6.18 -10.49
C ILE A 174 32.96 7.55 -10.01
N PRO A 175 33.26 8.50 -10.91
CA PRO A 175 33.65 9.85 -10.51
C PRO A 175 32.53 10.49 -9.72
N HIS A 176 32.89 11.12 -8.63
CA HIS A 176 31.96 11.57 -7.63
C HIS A 176 32.21 13.04 -7.30
N TYR A 177 31.20 13.85 -7.40
CA TYR A 177 31.21 15.21 -6.89
C TYR A 177 30.57 15.20 -5.50
N ASN A 178 31.37 15.20 -4.43
CA ASN A 178 30.87 15.37 -3.09
C ASN A 178 30.45 16.83 -2.86
N LEU A 179 29.20 17.13 -3.02
CA LEU A 179 28.64 18.33 -2.44
C LEU A 179 28.48 18.12 -0.93
N VAL A 180 29.45 18.58 -0.15
CA VAL A 180 29.39 18.52 1.30
C VAL A 180 28.83 19.86 1.80
N VAL A 181 27.56 19.87 2.22
CA VAL A 181 26.98 21.00 2.92
C VAL A 181 27.36 20.88 4.40
N LEU A 182 28.22 21.79 4.87
CA LEU A 182 28.63 21.85 6.27
C LEU A 182 27.71 22.82 7.02
N ALA A 183 26.88 22.31 7.92
CA ALA A 183 26.04 23.11 8.80
C ALA A 183 26.63 23.21 10.20
N ASN A 184 26.57 24.38 10.80
CA ASN A 184 26.94 24.60 12.20
C ASN A 184 25.69 24.73 13.07
N PRO A 185 25.36 23.73 13.90
CA PRO A 185 24.16 23.78 14.73
C PRO A 185 24.23 24.86 15.85
N LYS A 186 25.38 25.49 16.07
CA LYS A 186 25.56 26.55 17.10
C LYS A 186 25.42 27.98 16.57
N LEU A 187 25.42 28.16 15.25
CA LEU A 187 25.14 29.49 14.67
C LEU A 187 23.63 29.74 14.60
N LYS A 188 23.06 30.12 15.73
CA LYS A 188 21.66 30.55 15.88
C LYS A 188 21.39 31.94 15.26
N GLN A 189 21.83 32.20 14.05
CA GLN A 189 21.43 33.40 13.32
C GLN A 189 20.87 33.06 11.93
N SER A 190 19.54 32.95 11.92
CA SER A 190 18.59 33.43 10.91
C SER A 190 18.94 33.26 9.44
N ILE A 191 19.37 32.09 8.98
CA ILE A 191 19.23 31.72 7.59
C ILE A 191 18.80 30.24 7.63
N ASN A 192 17.62 29.93 7.12
CA ASN A 192 17.11 28.58 7.06
C ASN A 192 18.09 27.72 6.28
N ASP A 193 18.68 26.69 6.91
CA ASP A 193 19.73 25.88 6.30
C ASP A 193 19.28 25.25 4.97
N TYR A 194 17.99 24.93 4.84
CA TYR A 194 17.41 24.37 3.63
C TYR A 194 17.27 25.39 2.48
N GLU A 195 17.02 26.69 2.76
CA GLU A 195 17.00 27.72 1.71
C GLU A 195 18.37 27.88 1.07
N ASN A 196 19.41 27.88 1.89
CA ASN A 196 20.78 27.90 1.39
C ASN A 196 21.12 26.63 0.60
N ALA A 197 20.70 25.46 1.09
CA ALA A 197 20.91 24.20 0.40
C ALA A 197 20.29 24.23 -1.02
N ILE A 198 19.04 24.69 -1.16
CA ILE A 198 18.38 24.82 -2.48
C ILE A 198 19.16 25.77 -3.40
N LYS A 199 19.57 26.95 -2.90
CA LYS A 199 20.36 27.91 -3.68
C LYS A 199 21.70 27.32 -4.14
N TYR A 200 22.32 26.52 -3.29
CA TYR A 200 23.58 25.87 -3.63
C TYR A 200 23.40 24.72 -4.60
N PHE A 201 22.34 23.94 -4.48
CA PHE A 201 22.04 22.89 -5.46
C PHE A 201 21.83 23.49 -6.86
N ASP A 202 21.09 24.59 -6.98
CA ASP A 202 20.93 25.29 -8.25
C ASP A 202 22.24 25.90 -8.80
N ALA A 203 23.08 26.45 -7.91
CA ALA A 203 24.26 27.17 -8.34
C ALA A 203 25.45 26.28 -8.68
N ILE A 204 25.58 25.12 -8.08
CA ILE A 204 26.79 24.30 -8.08
C ILE A 204 26.59 22.92 -8.70
N TYR A 205 25.37 22.38 -8.67
CA TYR A 205 25.12 21.06 -9.22
C TYR A 205 25.25 21.09 -10.76
N PRO A 206 25.99 20.13 -11.39
CA PRO A 206 26.31 20.19 -12.81
C PRO A 206 25.12 20.12 -13.76
N ASP A 207 24.04 19.43 -13.33
CA ASP A 207 22.81 19.27 -14.10
C ASP A 207 21.74 20.21 -13.61
N SER A 208 20.72 20.49 -14.44
CA SER A 208 19.56 21.27 -14.02
C SER A 208 18.78 20.53 -12.93
N VAL A 209 18.51 21.21 -11.82
CA VAL A 209 17.81 20.67 -10.67
C VAL A 209 16.34 21.13 -10.67
N GLU A 210 15.42 20.20 -10.60
CA GLU A 210 14.02 20.53 -10.37
C GLU A 210 13.77 20.69 -8.87
N ASN A 211 13.75 21.94 -8.38
CA ASN A 211 13.65 22.28 -6.97
C ASN A 211 12.39 21.70 -6.29
N SER A 212 11.29 21.62 -6.98
CA SER A 212 10.05 20.99 -6.47
C SER A 212 10.27 19.52 -6.14
N LEU A 213 10.95 18.79 -7.04
CA LEU A 213 11.21 17.35 -6.90
C LEU A 213 12.18 17.06 -5.75
N ILE A 214 13.31 17.76 -5.69
CA ILE A 214 14.28 17.55 -4.59
C ILE A 214 13.69 17.92 -3.24
N THR A 215 12.87 18.97 -3.18
CA THR A 215 12.19 19.39 -1.95
C THR A 215 11.18 18.35 -1.51
N GLU A 216 10.43 17.76 -2.44
CA GLU A 216 9.53 16.65 -2.13
C GLU A 216 10.28 15.46 -1.51
N HIS A 217 11.41 15.07 -2.09
CA HIS A 217 12.25 14.02 -1.53
C HIS A 217 12.79 14.37 -0.15
N GLY A 218 13.22 15.61 0.05
CA GLY A 218 13.63 16.11 1.36
C GLY A 218 12.51 16.01 2.40
N ILE A 219 11.30 16.44 2.05
CA ILE A 219 10.12 16.36 2.91
C ILE A 219 9.78 14.90 3.26
N ARG A 220 9.78 14.00 2.27
CA ARG A 220 9.51 12.57 2.49
C ARG A 220 10.52 11.97 3.46
N TYR A 221 11.81 12.21 3.24
CA TYR A 221 12.88 11.72 4.11
C TYR A 221 12.74 12.27 5.55
N MET A 222 12.55 13.58 5.71
CA MET A 222 12.36 14.22 7.01
C MET A 222 11.16 13.62 7.77
N LEU A 223 10.03 13.41 7.11
CA LEU A 223 8.86 12.80 7.72
C LEU A 223 9.10 11.34 8.14
N GLU A 224 9.85 10.57 7.36
CA GLU A 224 10.26 9.20 7.69
C GLU A 224 11.16 9.12 8.93
N GLN A 225 11.91 10.19 9.24
CA GLN A 225 12.72 10.26 10.46
C GLN A 225 11.90 10.62 11.70
N LEU A 226 10.68 11.16 11.56
CA LEU A 226 9.78 11.43 12.68
C LEU A 226 9.11 10.16 13.18
N ASP A 227 8.41 9.48 12.29
CA ASP A 227 7.70 8.22 12.56
C ASP A 227 7.35 7.52 11.22
N PRO A 228 7.04 6.20 11.26
CA PRO A 228 6.78 5.44 10.03
C PRO A 228 5.43 5.72 9.37
N HIS A 229 4.63 6.65 9.87
CA HIS A 229 3.26 6.93 9.42
C HIS A 229 3.01 8.36 8.98
N SER A 230 3.83 9.32 9.44
CA SER A 230 3.84 10.67 8.88
C SER A 230 4.31 10.60 7.44
N THR A 231 3.54 11.19 6.50
CA THR A 231 3.82 11.04 5.07
C THR A 231 3.38 12.24 4.28
N TYR A 232 4.14 12.52 3.22
CA TYR A 232 3.79 13.49 2.19
C TYR A 232 3.05 12.78 1.05
N ILE A 233 2.04 13.44 0.49
CA ILE A 233 1.18 12.94 -0.60
C ILE A 233 1.21 13.96 -1.72
N SER A 234 1.74 13.57 -2.86
CA SER A 234 1.76 14.37 -4.08
C SER A 234 0.34 14.61 -4.63
N LEU A 235 0.18 15.59 -5.52
CA LEU A 235 -1.11 15.84 -6.18
C LEU A 235 -1.62 14.60 -6.93
N GLU A 236 -0.71 13.85 -7.55
CA GLU A 236 -1.04 12.62 -8.29
C GLU A 236 -1.57 11.52 -7.36
N ASP A 237 -0.99 11.39 -6.16
CA ASP A 237 -1.32 10.32 -5.22
C ASP A 237 -2.57 10.62 -4.37
N ILE A 238 -3.00 11.89 -4.26
CA ILE A 238 -4.15 12.29 -3.40
C ILE A 238 -5.40 11.50 -3.73
N HIS A 239 -5.72 11.36 -5.02
CA HIS A 239 -6.91 10.63 -5.45
C HIS A 239 -6.85 9.17 -5.01
N ASP A 240 -5.76 8.47 -5.29
CA ASP A 240 -5.59 7.04 -5.00
C ASP A 240 -5.61 6.76 -3.49
N MET A 241 -5.04 7.64 -2.70
CA MET A 241 -5.00 7.49 -1.24
C MET A 241 -6.30 7.91 -0.54
N THR A 242 -7.16 8.71 -1.18
CA THR A 242 -8.40 9.21 -0.55
C THR A 242 -9.66 8.53 -1.05
N ALA A 243 -9.72 8.09 -2.32
CA ALA A 243 -10.90 7.46 -2.89
C ALA A 243 -11.38 6.20 -2.12
N PRO A 244 -10.50 5.26 -1.70
CA PRO A 244 -10.91 4.12 -0.90
C PRO A 244 -11.53 4.51 0.45
N LEU A 245 -11.03 5.57 1.07
CA LEU A 245 -11.55 6.08 2.34
C LEU A 245 -12.88 6.82 2.17
N LYS A 246 -13.03 7.60 1.09
CA LYS A 246 -14.30 8.25 0.73
C LYS A 246 -15.38 7.25 0.31
N GLY A 247 -15.01 6.01 -0.04
CA GLY A 247 -15.90 4.95 -0.50
C GLY A 247 -16.47 5.20 -1.90
N SER A 248 -15.85 6.07 -2.70
CA SER A 248 -16.26 6.32 -4.09
C SER A 248 -15.23 7.15 -4.86
N PHE A 249 -15.29 7.02 -6.18
CA PHE A 249 -14.56 7.88 -7.13
C PHE A 249 -15.47 8.25 -8.29
N THR A 250 -15.03 9.14 -9.18
CA THR A 250 -15.80 9.50 -10.38
C THR A 250 -15.14 8.93 -11.63
N GLY A 251 -15.90 8.20 -12.44
CA GLY A 251 -15.39 7.53 -13.62
C GLY A 251 -16.46 6.71 -14.36
N VAL A 252 -16.01 5.76 -15.16
CA VAL A 252 -16.90 4.93 -16.01
C VAL A 252 -17.48 3.70 -15.30
N GLY A 253 -16.91 3.26 -14.18
CA GLY A 253 -17.41 2.11 -13.42
C GLY A 253 -17.13 0.75 -14.05
N VAL A 254 -15.86 0.49 -14.39
CA VAL A 254 -15.37 -0.84 -14.80
C VAL A 254 -14.26 -1.32 -13.86
N ARG A 255 -14.26 -2.63 -13.60
CA ARG A 255 -13.10 -3.34 -13.09
C ARG A 255 -12.42 -3.99 -14.28
N PHE A 256 -11.15 -3.73 -14.49
CA PHE A 256 -10.39 -4.22 -15.65
C PHE A 256 -9.09 -4.87 -15.22
N GLN A 257 -8.51 -5.62 -16.14
CA GLN A 257 -7.16 -6.17 -16.05
C GLN A 257 -6.46 -6.02 -17.40
N ILE A 258 -5.18 -5.67 -17.38
CA ILE A 258 -4.36 -5.66 -18.60
C ILE A 258 -3.75 -7.05 -18.76
N VAL A 259 -4.08 -7.71 -19.88
CA VAL A 259 -3.56 -9.03 -20.23
C VAL A 259 -2.98 -8.96 -21.64
N LYS A 260 -1.69 -9.25 -21.80
CA LYS A 260 -0.98 -9.15 -23.09
C LYS A 260 -1.28 -7.83 -23.80
N ASP A 261 -0.99 -6.75 -23.07
CA ASP A 261 -1.16 -5.37 -23.54
C ASP A 261 -2.57 -5.04 -24.07
N THR A 262 -3.58 -5.65 -23.49
CA THR A 262 -4.98 -5.44 -23.81
C THR A 262 -5.80 -5.23 -22.55
N ILE A 263 -6.60 -4.17 -22.50
CA ILE A 263 -7.52 -3.88 -21.39
C ILE A 263 -8.73 -4.81 -21.51
N ILE A 264 -8.89 -5.74 -20.57
CA ILE A 264 -10.05 -6.64 -20.52
C ILE A 264 -10.94 -6.24 -19.35
N VAL A 265 -12.22 -6.01 -19.63
CA VAL A 265 -13.23 -5.76 -18.60
C VAL A 265 -13.48 -7.05 -17.82
N VAL A 266 -13.11 -7.05 -16.54
CA VAL A 266 -13.42 -8.14 -15.61
C VAL A 266 -14.90 -8.06 -15.19
N GLN A 267 -15.36 -6.83 -14.92
CA GLN A 267 -16.74 -6.57 -14.49
C GLN A 267 -17.12 -5.11 -14.75
N ALA A 268 -18.32 -4.86 -15.26
CA ALA A 268 -18.98 -3.56 -15.12
C ALA A 268 -19.56 -3.47 -13.69
N ILE A 269 -19.31 -2.34 -13.01
CA ILE A 269 -19.79 -2.14 -11.63
C ILE A 269 -21.33 -2.05 -11.65
N PRO A 270 -22.03 -2.86 -10.83
CA PRO A 270 -23.49 -2.87 -10.79
C PRO A 270 -24.09 -1.47 -10.51
N GLY A 271 -25.06 -1.05 -11.32
CA GLY A 271 -25.67 0.27 -11.26
C GLY A 271 -24.81 1.39 -11.83
N GLY A 272 -23.58 1.10 -12.26
CA GLY A 272 -22.62 2.06 -12.79
C GLY A 272 -22.87 2.46 -14.26
N PRO A 273 -22.19 3.51 -14.73
CA PRO A 273 -22.35 4.01 -16.11
C PRO A 273 -22.06 2.97 -17.20
N SER A 274 -21.02 2.18 -17.05
CA SER A 274 -20.63 1.15 -18.02
C SER A 274 -21.65 0.03 -18.15
N GLU A 275 -22.26 -0.40 -17.03
CA GLU A 275 -23.33 -1.39 -17.06
C GLU A 275 -24.57 -0.85 -17.80
N LYS A 276 -24.95 0.42 -17.53
CA LYS A 276 -26.10 1.08 -18.17
C LYS A 276 -25.98 1.16 -19.69
N VAL A 277 -24.79 1.32 -20.23
CA VAL A 277 -24.57 1.35 -21.68
C VAL A 277 -24.33 -0.05 -22.27
N GLY A 278 -24.28 -1.10 -21.46
CA GLY A 278 -24.18 -2.49 -21.91
C GLY A 278 -22.76 -3.02 -22.11
N ILE A 279 -21.78 -2.47 -21.41
CA ILE A 279 -20.43 -3.06 -21.30
C ILE A 279 -20.50 -4.29 -20.44
N MET A 280 -19.83 -5.36 -20.83
CA MET A 280 -19.90 -6.68 -20.20
C MET A 280 -18.51 -7.22 -19.83
N ALA A 281 -18.49 -8.15 -18.90
CA ALA A 281 -17.29 -8.91 -18.60
C ALA A 281 -16.76 -9.64 -19.84
N GLY A 282 -15.45 -9.56 -20.09
CA GLY A 282 -14.80 -10.11 -21.27
C GLY A 282 -14.66 -9.16 -22.46
N ASP A 283 -15.30 -7.99 -22.42
CA ASP A 283 -15.08 -6.96 -23.42
C ASP A 283 -13.63 -6.46 -23.37
N LYS A 284 -13.05 -6.20 -24.54
CA LYS A 284 -11.69 -5.66 -24.66
C LYS A 284 -11.78 -4.21 -25.12
N ILE A 285 -11.33 -3.29 -24.27
CA ILE A 285 -11.26 -1.88 -24.63
C ILE A 285 -10.02 -1.68 -25.49
N VAL A 286 -10.19 -1.20 -26.70
CA VAL A 286 -9.11 -1.05 -27.69
C VAL A 286 -8.88 0.41 -28.11
N ILE A 287 -9.89 1.27 -27.99
CA ILE A 287 -9.79 2.70 -28.25
C ILE A 287 -10.51 3.47 -27.15
N ILE A 288 -9.92 4.56 -26.66
CA ILE A 288 -10.53 5.52 -25.74
C ILE A 288 -10.35 6.92 -26.34
N ASP A 289 -11.44 7.67 -26.52
CA ASP A 289 -11.46 9.02 -27.09
C ASP A 289 -10.63 9.15 -28.38
N LYS A 290 -10.80 8.18 -29.29
CA LYS A 290 -10.09 8.04 -30.59
C LYS A 290 -8.62 7.62 -30.48
N GLU A 291 -8.06 7.44 -29.30
CA GLU A 291 -6.70 6.96 -29.10
C GLU A 291 -6.65 5.44 -28.97
N ASN A 292 -5.77 4.79 -29.71
CA ASN A 292 -5.53 3.35 -29.54
C ASN A 292 -4.91 3.08 -28.14
N VAL A 293 -5.48 2.11 -27.43
CA VAL A 293 -5.01 1.71 -26.09
C VAL A 293 -4.65 0.23 -26.02
N GLY A 294 -4.64 -0.46 -27.13
CA GLY A 294 -4.23 -1.87 -27.22
C GLY A 294 -2.91 -2.04 -27.97
N GLY A 295 -2.00 -2.86 -27.47
CA GLY A 295 -0.73 -3.15 -28.10
C GLY A 295 0.32 -2.01 -28.07
N ILE A 296 0.25 -1.13 -27.06
CA ILE A 296 1.10 0.07 -26.95
C ILE A 296 1.90 0.15 -25.63
N GLY A 297 1.92 -0.94 -24.86
CA GLY A 297 2.56 -0.95 -23.52
C GLY A 297 1.78 -0.19 -22.46
N ILE A 298 0.44 -0.10 -22.58
CA ILE A 298 -0.41 0.67 -21.68
C ILE A 298 -0.31 0.19 -20.24
N LYS A 299 -0.28 1.15 -19.30
CA LYS A 299 -0.21 0.89 -17.85
C LYS A 299 -1.56 1.14 -17.18
N ASN A 300 -1.73 0.59 -15.95
CA ASN A 300 -2.94 0.82 -15.17
C ASN A 300 -3.17 2.32 -14.84
N SER A 301 -2.10 3.11 -14.67
CA SER A 301 -2.17 4.57 -14.52
C SER A 301 -2.83 5.21 -15.75
N ASP A 302 -2.33 4.88 -16.93
CA ASP A 302 -2.78 5.49 -18.18
C ASP A 302 -4.26 5.18 -18.45
N VAL A 303 -4.68 3.94 -18.15
CA VAL A 303 -6.09 3.54 -18.26
C VAL A 303 -6.97 4.33 -17.30
N ARG A 304 -6.51 4.52 -16.04
CA ARG A 304 -7.23 5.30 -15.05
C ARG A 304 -7.37 6.75 -15.49
N ASP A 305 -6.30 7.38 -15.89
CA ASP A 305 -6.30 8.80 -16.30
C ASP A 305 -7.26 9.06 -17.45
N LYS A 306 -7.41 8.09 -18.37
CA LYS A 306 -8.36 8.18 -19.48
C LYS A 306 -9.81 7.90 -19.08
N LEU A 307 -10.06 7.02 -18.11
CA LEU A 307 -11.41 6.58 -17.71
C LEU A 307 -11.97 7.35 -16.52
N LEU A 308 -11.12 7.94 -15.66
CA LEU A 308 -11.54 8.89 -14.63
C LEU A 308 -11.87 10.25 -15.25
N GLY A 309 -12.53 11.12 -14.50
CA GLY A 309 -12.83 12.47 -14.89
C GLY A 309 -14.01 13.06 -14.13
N GLU A 310 -14.39 14.28 -14.43
CA GLU A 310 -15.48 14.97 -13.75
C GLU A 310 -16.82 14.28 -13.97
N LYS A 311 -17.69 14.33 -12.94
CA LYS A 311 -19.06 13.82 -13.02
C LYS A 311 -19.82 14.54 -14.14
N GLY A 312 -20.49 13.77 -15.01
CA GLY A 312 -21.24 14.26 -16.15
C GLY A 312 -20.41 14.45 -17.42
N SER A 313 -19.06 14.40 -17.34
CA SER A 313 -18.22 14.37 -18.54
C SER A 313 -18.37 13.04 -19.28
N LYS A 314 -18.17 13.05 -20.60
CA LYS A 314 -18.33 11.88 -21.44
C LYS A 314 -16.98 11.35 -21.92
N VAL A 315 -16.89 10.04 -22.07
CA VAL A 315 -15.78 9.35 -22.72
C VAL A 315 -16.32 8.34 -23.73
N ILE A 316 -15.68 8.24 -24.88
CA ILE A 316 -16.04 7.30 -25.92
C ILE A 316 -15.07 6.12 -25.87
N VAL A 317 -15.60 4.90 -25.74
CA VAL A 317 -14.79 3.68 -25.78
C VAL A 317 -15.23 2.78 -26.92
N ASN A 318 -14.27 2.28 -27.69
CA ASN A 318 -14.53 1.23 -28.67
C ASN A 318 -14.00 -0.09 -28.11
N ILE A 319 -14.88 -1.08 -28.11
CA ILE A 319 -14.60 -2.39 -27.55
C ILE A 319 -14.68 -3.48 -28.61
N LYS A 320 -13.84 -4.51 -28.42
CA LYS A 320 -13.92 -5.76 -29.17
C LYS A 320 -14.58 -6.83 -28.30
N ARG A 321 -15.77 -7.27 -28.69
CA ARG A 321 -16.52 -8.34 -28.03
C ARG A 321 -16.37 -9.65 -28.81
N THR A 322 -16.02 -10.74 -28.11
CA THR A 322 -15.68 -12.04 -28.78
C THR A 322 -16.78 -12.59 -29.70
N SER A 323 -18.05 -12.25 -29.41
CA SER A 323 -19.20 -12.72 -30.21
C SER A 323 -19.56 -11.83 -31.40
N ILE A 324 -18.88 -10.71 -31.59
CA ILE A 324 -19.20 -9.67 -32.60
C ILE A 324 -17.91 -9.34 -33.34
N LYS A 325 -17.98 -9.28 -34.69
CA LYS A 325 -16.80 -9.00 -35.53
C LYS A 325 -16.42 -7.51 -35.53
N GLU A 326 -17.43 -6.66 -35.52
CA GLU A 326 -17.29 -5.19 -35.56
C GLU A 326 -16.90 -4.68 -34.18
N LEU A 327 -16.22 -3.51 -34.15
CA LEU A 327 -16.01 -2.76 -32.92
C LEU A 327 -17.33 -2.11 -32.49
N LEU A 328 -17.64 -2.24 -31.22
CA LEU A 328 -18.79 -1.60 -30.60
C LEU A 328 -18.33 -0.29 -29.96
N GLU A 329 -19.02 0.81 -30.29
CA GLU A 329 -18.76 2.12 -29.69
C GLU A 329 -19.76 2.39 -28.59
N PHE A 330 -19.26 2.85 -27.45
CA PHE A 330 -20.05 3.25 -26.29
C PHE A 330 -19.65 4.63 -25.84
N THR A 331 -20.61 5.53 -25.72
CA THR A 331 -20.44 6.80 -25.02
C THR A 331 -20.87 6.63 -23.57
N ILE A 332 -19.93 6.82 -22.65
CA ILE A 332 -20.17 6.65 -21.22
C ILE A 332 -20.12 8.01 -20.55
N GLU A 333 -21.17 8.39 -19.86
CA GLU A 333 -21.20 9.56 -18.99
C GLU A 333 -20.64 9.20 -17.62
N ARG A 334 -19.53 9.83 -17.21
CA ARG A 334 -18.88 9.55 -15.93
C ARG A 334 -19.78 9.91 -14.76
N ASP A 335 -19.85 9.04 -13.79
CA ASP A 335 -20.65 9.25 -12.58
C ASP A 335 -19.90 8.77 -11.33
N LYS A 336 -20.48 8.98 -10.16
CA LYS A 336 -19.96 8.50 -8.88
C LYS A 336 -20.03 6.98 -8.83
N ILE A 337 -18.88 6.34 -8.73
CA ILE A 337 -18.73 4.88 -8.66
C ILE A 337 -18.49 4.49 -7.19
N PRO A 338 -19.29 3.61 -6.59
CA PRO A 338 -19.07 3.15 -5.23
C PRO A 338 -17.83 2.22 -5.16
N ILE A 339 -17.05 2.43 -4.11
CA ILE A 339 -16.02 1.48 -3.66
C ILE A 339 -16.57 0.83 -2.41
N TYR A 340 -16.94 -0.44 -2.52
CA TYR A 340 -17.47 -1.18 -1.39
C TYR A 340 -16.35 -1.59 -0.43
N SER A 341 -16.60 -1.42 0.86
CA SER A 341 -15.72 -1.86 1.95
C SER A 341 -16.05 -3.27 2.42
N VAL A 342 -17.30 -3.70 2.25
CA VAL A 342 -17.76 -5.06 2.50
C VAL A 342 -17.67 -5.89 1.23
N ASP A 343 -16.68 -6.77 1.14
CA ASP A 343 -16.48 -7.63 -0.04
C ASP A 343 -17.54 -8.71 -0.16
N VAL A 344 -17.92 -9.30 0.97
CA VAL A 344 -18.86 -10.41 0.99
C VAL A 344 -19.59 -10.52 2.32
N SER A 345 -20.86 -10.97 2.25
CA SER A 345 -21.65 -11.39 3.40
C SER A 345 -22.50 -12.61 3.04
N TYR A 346 -22.39 -13.69 3.82
CA TYR A 346 -23.15 -14.92 3.61
C TYR A 346 -23.25 -15.74 4.91
N MET A 347 -24.23 -16.67 4.97
CA MET A 347 -24.31 -17.64 6.05
C MET A 347 -23.24 -18.72 5.85
N VAL A 348 -22.24 -18.74 6.74
CA VAL A 348 -21.09 -19.68 6.66
C VAL A 348 -21.42 -21.03 7.29
N ALA A 349 -22.35 -21.04 8.25
CA ALA A 349 -22.92 -22.23 8.88
C ALA A 349 -24.34 -21.89 9.39
N PRO A 350 -25.16 -22.86 9.82
CA PRO A 350 -26.44 -22.58 10.44
C PRO A 350 -26.30 -21.57 11.59
N GLU A 351 -27.12 -20.51 11.55
CA GLU A 351 -27.15 -19.41 12.53
C GLU A 351 -25.88 -18.56 12.63
N ILE A 352 -24.85 -18.80 11.78
CA ILE A 352 -23.59 -18.07 11.79
C ILE A 352 -23.42 -17.29 10.49
N GLY A 353 -23.46 -15.96 10.58
CA GLY A 353 -23.15 -15.05 9.48
C GLY A 353 -21.66 -14.71 9.42
N TYR A 354 -21.14 -14.56 8.23
CA TYR A 354 -19.79 -14.10 7.95
C TYR A 354 -19.82 -12.81 7.14
N ILE A 355 -19.04 -11.81 7.57
CA ILE A 355 -18.85 -10.53 6.86
C ILE A 355 -17.37 -10.26 6.75
N LYS A 356 -16.89 -9.98 5.53
CA LYS A 356 -15.52 -9.52 5.25
C LYS A 356 -15.50 -8.01 5.06
N LEU A 357 -14.81 -7.30 5.93
CA LEU A 357 -14.59 -5.87 5.83
C LEU A 357 -13.13 -5.59 5.45
N ASN A 358 -12.88 -4.95 4.31
CA ASN A 358 -11.53 -4.69 3.80
C ASN A 358 -10.91 -3.39 4.29
N ASN A 359 -11.71 -2.36 4.49
CA ASN A 359 -11.27 -1.07 5.01
C ASN A 359 -12.39 -0.37 5.77
N PHE A 360 -12.04 0.66 6.53
CA PHE A 360 -12.99 1.52 7.24
C PHE A 360 -13.21 2.81 6.46
N SER A 361 -14.06 2.76 5.45
CA SER A 361 -14.48 3.90 4.63
C SER A 361 -15.67 4.64 5.25
N ALA A 362 -16.04 5.78 4.67
CA ALA A 362 -17.20 6.55 5.10
C ALA A 362 -18.52 5.77 5.00
N ASN A 363 -18.62 4.78 4.11
CA ASN A 363 -19.82 4.00 3.86
C ASN A 363 -19.86 2.66 4.62
N SER A 364 -18.79 2.27 5.32
CA SER A 364 -18.63 0.91 5.86
C SER A 364 -19.72 0.51 6.85
N VAL A 365 -20.14 1.42 7.71
CA VAL A 365 -21.18 1.13 8.71
C VAL A 365 -22.51 0.83 8.04
N ASP A 366 -22.91 1.62 7.04
CA ASP A 366 -24.13 1.38 6.28
C ASP A 366 -24.09 0.07 5.50
N GLU A 367 -22.94 -0.28 4.94
CA GLU A 367 -22.75 -1.55 4.23
C GLU A 367 -22.84 -2.74 5.19
N ILE A 368 -22.20 -2.64 6.37
CA ILE A 368 -22.31 -3.66 7.44
C ILE A 368 -23.76 -3.80 7.90
N LYS A 369 -24.48 -2.70 8.15
CA LYS A 369 -25.91 -2.74 8.54
C LYS A 369 -26.75 -3.47 7.49
N LYS A 370 -26.59 -3.15 6.21
CA LYS A 370 -27.27 -3.86 5.11
C LYS A 370 -26.95 -5.35 5.10
N ALA A 371 -25.68 -5.73 5.27
CA ALA A 371 -25.25 -7.12 5.36
C ALA A 371 -25.86 -7.82 6.57
N VAL A 372 -25.89 -7.19 7.74
CA VAL A 372 -26.49 -7.71 8.96
C VAL A 372 -28.00 -7.92 8.81
N TYR A 373 -28.74 -6.95 8.23
CA TYR A 373 -30.17 -7.12 7.98
C TYR A 373 -30.44 -8.32 7.06
N LYS A 374 -29.68 -8.45 5.97
CA LYS A 374 -29.77 -9.60 5.07
C LYS A 374 -29.54 -10.91 5.82
N LEU A 375 -28.42 -11.03 6.54
CA LEU A 375 -28.06 -12.26 7.26
C LEU A 375 -29.06 -12.60 8.37
N LYS A 376 -29.61 -11.61 9.08
CA LYS A 376 -30.67 -11.82 10.07
C LYS A 376 -31.95 -12.37 9.42
N SER A 377 -32.31 -11.91 8.22
CA SER A 377 -33.45 -12.46 7.47
C SER A 377 -33.21 -13.91 7.02
N GLU A 378 -31.91 -14.32 6.91
CA GLU A 378 -31.47 -15.69 6.61
C GLU A 378 -31.29 -16.55 7.88
N GLY A 379 -31.59 -16.01 9.09
CA GLY A 379 -31.55 -16.73 10.36
C GLY A 379 -30.27 -16.57 11.18
N MET A 380 -29.43 -15.56 10.88
CA MET A 380 -28.21 -15.29 11.64
C MET A 380 -28.52 -14.92 13.11
N LYS A 381 -27.83 -15.58 14.03
CA LYS A 381 -27.80 -15.27 15.47
C LYS A 381 -26.42 -14.84 15.94
N ASN A 382 -25.35 -15.36 15.31
CA ASN A 382 -23.95 -15.14 15.64
C ASN A 382 -23.20 -14.56 14.44
N LEU A 383 -22.21 -13.72 14.69
CA LEU A 383 -21.42 -13.06 13.63
C LEU A 383 -19.94 -13.40 13.71
N ILE A 384 -19.35 -13.71 12.57
CA ILE A 384 -17.90 -13.67 12.34
C ILE A 384 -17.62 -12.46 11.46
N LEU A 385 -16.92 -11.46 12.04
CA LEU A 385 -16.42 -10.29 11.31
C LEU A 385 -14.97 -10.50 10.97
N ASP A 386 -14.66 -10.57 9.69
CA ASP A 386 -13.29 -10.79 9.22
C ASP A 386 -12.58 -9.47 8.92
N LEU A 387 -11.58 -9.15 9.75
CA LEU A 387 -10.67 -8.01 9.63
C LEU A 387 -9.24 -8.45 9.23
N GLN A 388 -9.03 -9.70 8.81
CA GLN A 388 -7.72 -10.15 8.31
C GLN A 388 -7.34 -9.31 7.08
N ASN A 389 -6.10 -8.83 7.00
CA ASN A 389 -5.58 -7.94 5.96
C ASN A 389 -6.29 -6.58 5.83
N ASN A 390 -7.04 -6.15 6.84
CA ASN A 390 -7.67 -4.83 6.89
C ASN A 390 -6.73 -3.84 7.57
N GLY A 391 -6.11 -2.94 6.80
CA GLY A 391 -5.17 -1.91 7.29
C GLY A 391 -5.82 -0.76 8.07
N GLY A 392 -7.15 -0.77 8.24
CA GLY A 392 -7.88 0.28 8.97
C GLY A 392 -8.62 1.26 8.06
N GLY A 393 -8.65 2.52 8.45
CA GLY A 393 -9.33 3.62 7.77
C GLY A 393 -9.73 4.71 8.75
N TYR A 394 -10.95 5.25 8.62
CA TYR A 394 -11.42 6.32 9.52
C TYR A 394 -11.65 5.83 10.93
N LEU A 395 -11.11 6.56 11.91
CA LEU A 395 -11.32 6.32 13.33
C LEU A 395 -12.81 6.35 13.70
N MET A 396 -13.54 7.36 13.22
CA MET A 396 -14.98 7.48 13.52
C MET A 396 -15.78 6.30 12.99
N THR A 397 -15.45 5.78 11.80
CA THR A 397 -16.09 4.57 11.28
C THR A 397 -15.87 3.36 12.18
N ALA A 398 -14.68 3.23 12.82
CA ALA A 398 -14.44 2.17 13.80
C ALA A 398 -15.25 2.37 15.09
N VAL A 399 -15.41 3.62 15.54
CA VAL A 399 -16.25 3.95 16.69
C VAL A 399 -17.71 3.61 16.40
N ASP A 400 -18.23 4.07 15.26
CA ASP A 400 -19.63 3.85 14.85
C ASP A 400 -19.92 2.36 14.58
N LEU A 401 -18.92 1.61 14.07
CA LEU A 401 -19.06 0.14 13.93
C LEU A 401 -19.07 -0.56 15.29
N SER A 402 -18.23 -0.12 16.23
CA SER A 402 -18.19 -0.68 17.60
C SER A 402 -19.51 -0.42 18.35
N ASP A 403 -20.20 0.70 18.05
CA ASP A 403 -21.51 1.04 18.59
C ASP A 403 -22.59 0.00 18.20
N GLU A 404 -22.44 -0.69 17.06
CA GLU A 404 -23.34 -1.77 16.67
C GLU A 404 -23.20 -3.04 17.56
N PHE A 405 -22.11 -3.19 18.27
CA PHE A 405 -21.78 -4.37 19.07
C PHE A 405 -21.88 -4.18 20.58
N LEU A 406 -21.66 -2.96 21.07
CA LEU A 406 -21.53 -2.64 22.47
C LEU A 406 -22.80 -1.92 22.98
N SER A 407 -23.45 -2.45 24.02
CA SER A 407 -24.63 -1.85 24.62
C SER A 407 -24.29 -0.83 25.70
N GLY A 408 -25.07 0.24 25.78
CA GLY A 408 -24.91 1.33 26.75
C GLY A 408 -23.75 2.28 26.42
N ALA A 409 -23.55 3.32 27.21
CA ALA A 409 -22.44 4.25 27.02
C ALA A 409 -21.11 3.60 27.42
N LYS A 410 -20.35 3.14 26.43
CA LYS A 410 -19.05 2.47 26.61
C LYS A 410 -17.97 3.16 25.79
N GLN A 411 -16.83 3.43 26.43
CA GLN A 411 -15.68 3.92 25.71
C GLN A 411 -15.22 2.88 24.66
N VAL A 412 -15.02 3.33 23.45
CA VAL A 412 -14.46 2.52 22.34
C VAL A 412 -12.96 2.75 22.24
N VAL A 413 -12.56 4.00 22.31
CA VAL A 413 -11.15 4.43 22.18
C VAL A 413 -10.99 5.82 22.82
N SER A 414 -9.83 6.13 23.36
CA SER A 414 -9.43 7.53 23.64
C SER A 414 -8.19 7.90 22.84
N THR A 415 -8.03 9.19 22.56
CA THR A 415 -6.87 9.74 21.85
C THR A 415 -6.20 10.81 22.70
N LYS A 416 -4.85 10.86 22.71
CA LYS A 416 -4.08 11.85 23.45
C LYS A 416 -2.79 12.17 22.69
N GLY A 417 -2.49 13.45 22.55
CA GLY A 417 -1.26 13.96 21.96
C GLY A 417 -0.64 15.04 22.81
N ARG A 418 0.51 15.53 22.40
CA ARG A 418 1.23 16.62 23.09
C ARG A 418 0.39 17.90 23.16
N THR A 419 -0.18 18.32 22.04
CA THR A 419 -1.01 19.54 21.91
C THR A 419 -2.49 19.25 21.79
N PHE A 420 -2.85 17.97 21.68
CA PHE A 420 -4.24 17.52 21.62
C PHE A 420 -4.61 16.88 22.95
N PRO A 421 -5.53 17.50 23.73
CA PRO A 421 -5.97 16.95 25.01
C PRO A 421 -6.61 15.58 24.82
N GLU A 422 -6.66 14.81 25.89
CA GLU A 422 -7.32 13.51 25.87
C GLU A 422 -8.79 13.64 25.49
N LYS A 423 -9.22 12.81 24.53
CA LYS A 423 -10.60 12.75 24.06
C LYS A 423 -11.07 11.31 23.99
N ALA A 424 -12.07 10.98 24.78
CA ALA A 424 -12.76 9.68 24.71
C ALA A 424 -13.83 9.71 23.62
N TYR A 425 -14.01 8.56 22.97
CA TYR A 425 -15.06 8.28 22.01
C TYR A 425 -15.86 7.09 22.55
N GLU A 426 -17.17 7.29 22.68
CA GLU A 426 -18.07 6.35 23.32
C GLU A 426 -19.21 5.95 22.39
N THR A 427 -19.79 4.80 22.67
CA THR A 427 -21.03 4.33 22.04
C THR A 427 -22.22 5.23 22.44
N LYS A 428 -23.19 5.39 21.53
CA LYS A 428 -24.28 6.37 21.70
C LYS A 428 -25.65 5.78 21.43
N PHE A 429 -25.72 4.77 20.56
CA PHE A 429 -27.00 4.27 20.05
C PHE A 429 -27.18 2.79 20.40
N LYS A 430 -28.41 2.32 20.25
CA LYS A 430 -28.70 0.90 20.34
C LYS A 430 -28.24 0.21 19.05
N GLY A 431 -27.29 -0.71 19.19
CA GLY A 431 -26.70 -1.44 18.09
C GLY A 431 -27.54 -2.61 17.59
N LEU A 432 -27.30 -3.02 16.36
CA LEU A 432 -27.97 -4.17 15.74
C LEU A 432 -27.48 -5.52 16.30
N LEU A 433 -26.29 -5.57 16.86
CA LEU A 433 -25.55 -6.79 17.22
C LEU A 433 -25.10 -6.79 18.70
N GLU A 434 -25.87 -6.15 19.58
CA GLU A 434 -25.60 -6.18 21.04
C GLU A 434 -25.74 -7.58 21.63
N ASN A 435 -26.55 -8.44 21.01
CA ASN A 435 -26.81 -9.82 21.43
C ASN A 435 -26.20 -10.80 20.40
N GLY A 436 -26.01 -12.04 20.85
CA GLY A 436 -25.37 -13.09 20.07
C GLY A 436 -23.85 -13.11 20.21
N ASN A 437 -23.24 -14.20 19.80
CA ASN A 437 -21.79 -14.35 19.85
C ASN A 437 -21.13 -13.60 18.70
N ILE A 438 -20.01 -12.92 18.99
CA ILE A 438 -19.19 -12.22 18.01
C ILE A 438 -17.77 -12.79 18.05
N VAL A 439 -17.25 -13.09 16.87
CA VAL A 439 -15.84 -13.39 16.65
C VAL A 439 -15.26 -12.39 15.67
N ILE A 440 -14.13 -11.78 16.00
CA ILE A 440 -13.35 -10.93 15.11
C ILE A 440 -12.13 -11.72 14.64
N LEU A 441 -12.00 -11.92 13.31
CA LEU A 441 -10.81 -12.54 12.73
C LEU A 441 -9.75 -11.48 12.48
N VAL A 442 -8.53 -11.75 12.95
CA VAL A 442 -7.41 -10.83 12.79
C VAL A 442 -6.13 -11.54 12.35
N ASN A 443 -5.22 -10.79 11.76
CA ASN A 443 -3.86 -11.23 11.46
C ASN A 443 -2.85 -10.07 11.57
N GLU A 444 -1.59 -10.34 11.30
CA GLU A 444 -0.47 -9.38 11.35
C GLU A 444 -0.60 -8.17 10.41
N SER A 445 -1.60 -8.16 9.54
CA SER A 445 -1.95 -7.04 8.66
C SER A 445 -3.23 -6.31 9.07
N SER A 446 -3.90 -6.76 10.14
CA SER A 446 -5.01 -6.03 10.76
C SER A 446 -4.45 -4.85 11.55
N ALA A 447 -4.77 -3.62 11.17
CA ALA A 447 -4.12 -2.43 11.73
C ALA A 447 -5.09 -1.28 12.00
N SER A 448 -4.71 -0.34 12.89
CA SER A 448 -5.38 0.94 13.10
C SER A 448 -6.87 0.78 13.50
N ALA A 449 -7.82 1.22 12.66
CA ALA A 449 -9.26 1.10 12.90
C ALA A 449 -9.70 -0.35 13.19
N SER A 450 -9.06 -1.35 12.54
CA SER A 450 -9.28 -2.77 12.84
C SER A 450 -8.90 -3.09 14.29
N GLU A 451 -7.81 -2.49 14.78
CA GLU A 451 -7.33 -2.69 16.13
C GLU A 451 -8.18 -1.93 17.17
N ILE A 452 -8.79 -0.79 16.78
CA ILE A 452 -9.78 -0.09 17.61
C ILE A 452 -10.99 -0.99 17.87
N VAL A 453 -11.58 -1.57 16.81
CA VAL A 453 -12.73 -2.47 16.94
C VAL A 453 -12.35 -3.71 17.73
N SER A 454 -11.26 -4.39 17.37
CA SER A 454 -10.80 -5.60 18.06
C SER A 454 -10.49 -5.35 19.53
N GLY A 455 -9.79 -4.24 19.84
CA GLY A 455 -9.47 -3.85 21.20
C GLY A 455 -10.71 -3.51 22.03
N ALA A 456 -11.67 -2.79 21.46
CA ALA A 456 -12.93 -2.47 22.15
C ALA A 456 -13.74 -3.73 22.47
N ILE A 457 -13.88 -4.65 21.50
CA ILE A 457 -14.59 -5.91 21.69
C ILE A 457 -13.91 -6.79 22.74
N GLN A 458 -12.57 -6.89 22.71
CA GLN A 458 -11.78 -7.65 23.66
C GLN A 458 -11.84 -7.05 25.07
N ASP A 459 -11.59 -5.75 25.19
CA ASP A 459 -11.51 -5.07 26.49
C ASP A 459 -12.85 -4.98 27.23
N TRP A 460 -13.97 -4.99 26.50
CA TRP A 460 -15.32 -5.11 27.08
C TRP A 460 -15.79 -6.55 27.21
N ASP A 461 -14.95 -7.56 27.00
CA ASP A 461 -15.34 -8.99 27.06
C ASP A 461 -16.59 -9.30 26.21
N ARG A 462 -16.83 -8.54 25.12
CA ARG A 462 -18.01 -8.66 24.30
C ARG A 462 -17.95 -9.80 23.29
N GLY A 463 -16.78 -10.19 22.87
CA GLY A 463 -16.56 -11.23 21.89
C GLY A 463 -15.15 -11.78 21.93
N LEU A 464 -14.84 -12.69 21.01
CA LEU A 464 -13.53 -13.34 20.91
C LEU A 464 -12.73 -12.77 19.73
N ILE A 465 -11.46 -12.55 19.96
CA ILE A 465 -10.49 -12.22 18.92
C ILE A 465 -9.75 -13.50 18.54
N VAL A 466 -9.82 -13.89 17.27
CA VAL A 466 -9.28 -15.17 16.78
C VAL A 466 -8.30 -14.93 15.62
N GLY A 467 -7.16 -15.59 15.66
CA GLY A 467 -6.14 -15.50 14.61
C GLY A 467 -4.74 -15.27 15.13
N ARG A 468 -4.05 -14.26 14.61
CA ARG A 468 -2.67 -13.89 14.99
C ARG A 468 -2.61 -12.45 15.48
N ARG A 469 -1.54 -12.11 16.22
CA ARG A 469 -1.31 -10.77 16.74
C ARG A 469 -1.41 -9.72 15.64
N THR A 470 -2.13 -8.63 15.89
CA THR A 470 -2.34 -7.55 14.94
C THR A 470 -1.07 -6.71 14.71
N PHE A 471 -1.13 -5.73 13.82
CA PHE A 471 0.03 -4.97 13.37
C PHE A 471 0.68 -4.12 14.45
N GLY A 472 -0.10 -3.48 15.32
CA GLY A 472 0.40 -2.58 16.37
C GLY A 472 0.51 -1.12 15.90
N LYS A 473 -0.50 -0.58 15.21
CA LYS A 473 -0.57 0.84 14.85
C LYS A 473 -1.53 1.59 15.76
N GLY A 474 -1.00 2.21 16.81
CA GLY A 474 -1.72 3.00 17.81
C GLY A 474 -1.59 4.50 17.64
N LEU A 475 -1.34 5.00 16.42
CA LEU A 475 -1.12 6.41 16.09
C LEU A 475 -2.26 6.97 15.24
N VAL A 476 -2.62 8.23 15.50
CA VAL A 476 -3.63 9.00 14.75
C VAL A 476 -2.94 10.02 13.87
N GLN A 477 -3.18 9.97 12.56
CA GLN A 477 -2.71 10.97 11.60
C GLN A 477 -3.83 11.93 11.24
N LYS A 478 -3.48 13.23 11.08
CA LYS A 478 -4.35 14.25 10.49
C LYS A 478 -3.84 14.64 9.11
N PRO A 479 -4.70 14.60 8.09
CA PRO A 479 -4.37 15.12 6.77
C PRO A 479 -4.46 16.65 6.79
N ILE A 480 -3.46 17.32 6.22
CA ILE A 480 -3.36 18.79 6.13
C ILE A 480 -2.96 19.12 4.69
N ASN A 481 -3.74 19.98 4.04
CA ASN A 481 -3.41 20.45 2.70
C ASN A 481 -2.34 21.55 2.79
N LEU A 482 -1.35 21.47 1.94
CA LEU A 482 -0.32 22.49 1.79
C LEU A 482 -0.75 23.55 0.75
N PRO A 483 -0.09 24.73 0.71
CA PRO A 483 -0.49 25.83 -0.19
C PRO A 483 -0.51 25.47 -1.66
N ASP A 484 0.35 24.57 -2.09
CA ASP A 484 0.44 24.08 -3.49
C ASP A 484 -0.58 22.98 -3.84
N GLY A 485 -1.48 22.67 -2.91
CA GLY A 485 -2.51 21.65 -3.07
C GLY A 485 -2.07 20.22 -2.72
N THR A 486 -0.78 19.98 -2.48
CA THR A 486 -0.29 18.71 -1.95
C THR A 486 -0.75 18.50 -0.51
N GLN A 487 -0.59 17.30 0.04
CA GLN A 487 -1.07 16.99 1.38
C GLN A 487 0.02 16.34 2.22
N VAL A 488 0.04 16.65 3.51
CA VAL A 488 0.80 15.88 4.49
C VAL A 488 -0.15 15.21 5.48
N ARG A 489 0.21 14.02 5.93
CA ARG A 489 -0.41 13.37 7.08
C ARG A 489 0.59 13.39 8.22
N ILE A 490 0.26 14.08 9.30
CA ILE A 490 1.13 14.23 10.48
C ILE A 490 0.54 13.43 11.62
N THR A 491 1.36 12.65 12.33
CA THR A 491 0.98 11.95 13.55
C THR A 491 0.78 12.96 14.68
N THR A 492 -0.46 13.04 15.19
CA THR A 492 -0.85 14.06 16.18
C THR A 492 -1.19 13.51 17.54
N SER A 493 -1.53 12.21 17.64
CA SER A 493 -1.97 11.59 18.88
C SER A 493 -1.66 10.10 18.89
N LYS A 494 -1.49 9.54 20.09
CA LYS A 494 -1.60 8.10 20.36
C LYS A 494 -3.05 7.78 20.69
N TYR A 495 -3.50 6.56 20.44
CA TYR A 495 -4.80 6.11 20.91
C TYR A 495 -4.69 4.94 21.90
N TYR A 496 -5.71 4.84 22.75
CA TYR A 496 -5.78 3.91 23.86
C TYR A 496 -7.11 3.18 23.80
N THR A 497 -7.06 1.87 24.01
CA THR A 497 -8.25 1.02 24.08
C THR A 497 -9.02 1.25 25.41
N PRO A 498 -10.21 0.68 25.59
CA PRO A 498 -10.97 0.85 26.83
C PRO A 498 -10.21 0.47 28.11
N SER A 499 -9.35 -0.52 28.07
CA SER A 499 -8.51 -0.91 29.22
C SER A 499 -7.43 0.14 29.57
N GLY A 500 -7.16 1.10 28.68
CA GLY A 500 -6.13 2.13 28.82
C GLY A 500 -4.80 1.78 28.16
N ARG A 501 -4.66 0.61 27.53
CA ARG A 501 -3.44 0.21 26.85
C ARG A 501 -3.25 0.95 25.52
N CYS A 502 -2.03 1.41 25.28
CA CYS A 502 -1.57 1.81 23.95
C CYS A 502 -1.05 0.59 23.21
N ILE A 503 -1.57 0.35 22.02
CA ILE A 503 -1.16 -0.83 21.24
C ILE A 503 -0.03 -0.56 20.27
N GLN A 504 0.49 0.68 20.25
CA GLN A 504 1.55 1.08 19.33
C GLN A 504 2.81 0.28 19.59
N LYS A 505 3.28 -0.43 18.58
CA LYS A 505 4.59 -1.10 18.65
C LYS A 505 5.74 -0.08 18.59
N PRO A 506 6.91 -0.38 19.19
CA PRO A 506 8.07 0.51 19.17
C PRO A 506 8.50 0.91 17.76
N TYR A 507 8.95 2.16 17.57
CA TYR A 507 9.46 2.68 16.29
C TYR A 507 10.76 3.49 16.44
N GLU A 508 11.36 3.51 17.60
CA GLU A 508 12.62 4.19 17.90
C GLU A 508 13.80 3.66 17.06
N GLY A 509 13.68 2.43 16.56
CA GLY A 509 14.65 1.83 15.62
C GLY A 509 14.56 2.35 14.18
N GLY A 510 13.66 3.33 13.93
CA GLY A 510 13.42 3.93 12.61
C GLY A 510 12.45 3.13 11.74
N SER A 511 12.08 3.72 10.60
CA SER A 511 11.06 3.19 9.69
C SER A 511 11.42 1.82 9.12
N ILE A 512 12.69 1.55 8.91
CA ILE A 512 13.20 0.25 8.41
C ILE A 512 12.92 -0.86 9.42
N ALA A 513 13.39 -0.72 10.67
CA ALA A 513 13.18 -1.70 11.72
C ALA A 513 11.69 -1.92 11.99
N TYR A 514 10.90 -0.85 11.96
CA TYR A 514 9.46 -0.89 12.16
C TYR A 514 8.73 -1.75 11.10
N ARG A 515 9.11 -1.62 9.84
CA ARG A 515 8.52 -2.40 8.73
C ARG A 515 9.00 -3.85 8.76
N LYS A 516 10.29 -4.07 9.07
CA LYS A 516 10.91 -5.39 9.16
C LYS A 516 10.32 -6.24 10.30
N GLU A 517 9.80 -5.64 11.35
CA GLU A 517 9.26 -6.34 12.53
C GLU A 517 8.20 -7.40 12.15
N LYS A 518 7.39 -7.14 11.13
CA LYS A 518 6.43 -8.14 10.62
C LYS A 518 7.13 -9.39 10.05
N TYR A 519 8.23 -9.20 9.35
CA TYR A 519 9.07 -10.29 8.83
C TYR A 519 9.79 -11.02 9.98
N ASP A 520 10.27 -10.26 10.96
CA ASP A 520 10.93 -10.83 12.13
C ASP A 520 9.98 -11.73 12.96
N ARG A 521 8.67 -11.42 13.03
CA ARG A 521 7.65 -12.31 13.61
C ARG A 521 7.56 -13.65 12.86
N TYR A 522 7.68 -13.61 11.54
CA TYR A 522 7.69 -14.84 10.74
C TYR A 522 8.93 -15.67 11.01
N ILE A 523 10.12 -15.05 10.99
CA ILE A 523 11.41 -15.75 11.22
C ILE A 523 11.54 -16.27 12.65
N SER A 524 11.06 -15.51 13.65
CA SER A 524 11.10 -15.94 15.06
C SER A 524 10.12 -17.08 15.39
N GLY A 525 9.26 -17.46 14.46
CA GLY A 525 8.25 -18.50 14.68
C GLY A 525 6.95 -18.01 15.32
N GLU A 526 6.81 -16.72 15.62
CA GLU A 526 5.59 -16.16 16.22
C GLU A 526 4.33 -16.41 15.37
N SER A 527 4.46 -16.39 14.04
CA SER A 527 3.33 -16.68 13.15
C SER A 527 2.86 -18.15 13.21
N PHE A 528 3.67 -19.05 13.77
CA PHE A 528 3.43 -20.49 13.77
C PHE A 528 3.15 -21.06 15.16
N HIS A 529 3.68 -20.41 16.22
CA HIS A 529 3.64 -20.95 17.58
C HIS A 529 3.27 -19.87 18.59
N ALA A 530 2.22 -20.09 19.36
CA ALA A 530 1.77 -19.15 20.39
C ALA A 530 2.86 -18.89 21.44
N ASP A 531 3.66 -19.91 21.79
CA ASP A 531 4.74 -19.82 22.79
C ASP A 531 5.93 -18.96 22.32
N SER A 532 6.01 -18.65 21.01
CA SER A 532 7.02 -17.75 20.46
C SER A 532 6.65 -16.27 20.58
N ILE A 533 5.43 -15.96 21.03
CA ILE A 533 4.96 -14.59 21.21
C ILE A 533 5.64 -13.99 22.44
N LYS A 534 6.34 -12.88 22.25
CA LYS A 534 6.95 -12.13 23.34
C LYS A 534 5.97 -11.04 23.81
N PHE A 535 5.62 -11.09 25.08
CA PHE A 535 4.78 -10.09 25.73
C PHE A 535 5.62 -9.03 26.41
N ASN A 536 5.21 -7.77 26.34
CA ASN A 536 5.74 -6.74 27.22
C ASN A 536 5.01 -6.82 28.57
N LEU A 537 5.64 -7.43 29.57
CA LEU A 537 5.04 -7.62 30.89
C LEU A 537 4.88 -6.31 31.68
N ASP A 538 5.62 -5.26 31.31
CA ASP A 538 5.49 -3.93 31.91
C ASP A 538 4.24 -3.19 31.43
N GLU A 539 3.66 -3.64 30.31
CA GLU A 539 2.44 -3.09 29.71
C GLU A 539 1.26 -4.06 29.85
N THR A 540 0.98 -4.50 31.06
CA THR A 540 -0.11 -5.42 31.38
C THR A 540 -1.34 -4.66 31.87
N PHE A 541 -2.51 -4.97 31.31
CA PHE A 541 -3.80 -4.35 31.62
C PHE A 541 -4.86 -5.43 31.83
N GLU A 542 -6.03 -5.01 32.34
CA GLU A 542 -7.18 -5.91 32.56
C GLU A 542 -8.40 -5.48 31.74
N THR A 543 -9.14 -6.46 31.24
CA THR A 543 -10.44 -6.22 30.60
C THR A 543 -11.47 -5.69 31.60
N LYS A 544 -12.49 -4.98 31.12
CA LYS A 544 -13.40 -4.18 31.96
C LYS A 544 -14.39 -5.00 32.78
N LEU A 545 -14.78 -6.20 32.33
CA LEU A 545 -15.82 -6.99 32.97
C LEU A 545 -15.29 -8.26 33.64
N LYS A 546 -14.25 -8.87 33.08
CA LYS A 546 -13.74 -10.18 33.53
C LYS A 546 -12.31 -10.12 34.07
N ASN A 547 -11.67 -8.96 34.07
CA ASN A 547 -10.29 -8.76 34.52
C ASN A 547 -9.31 -9.74 33.86
N ARG A 548 -9.55 -10.10 32.59
CA ARG A 548 -8.62 -10.91 31.82
C ARG A 548 -7.38 -10.09 31.50
N ILE A 549 -6.22 -10.70 31.57
CA ILE A 549 -4.94 -10.05 31.23
C ILE A 549 -4.89 -9.77 29.72
N VAL A 550 -4.58 -8.53 29.37
CA VAL A 550 -4.31 -8.06 28.00
C VAL A 550 -3.05 -7.21 27.99
N TYR A 551 -2.38 -7.13 26.84
CA TYR A 551 -1.07 -6.51 26.72
C TYR A 551 -1.10 -5.28 25.81
N GLY A 552 -0.28 -4.26 26.14
CA GLY A 552 0.02 -3.08 25.31
C GLY A 552 1.28 -3.25 24.45
N GLY A 553 1.69 -2.17 23.79
CA GLY A 553 3.00 -2.03 23.13
C GLY A 553 3.26 -2.89 21.90
N GLY A 554 2.27 -3.62 21.36
CA GLY A 554 2.56 -4.55 20.27
C GLY A 554 1.37 -5.07 19.46
N GLY A 555 0.28 -4.32 19.40
CA GLY A 555 -0.96 -4.74 18.73
C GLY A 555 -1.92 -5.50 19.65
N ILE A 556 -3.01 -6.01 19.08
CA ILE A 556 -4.01 -6.80 19.79
C ILE A 556 -3.64 -8.27 19.71
N MET A 557 -3.43 -8.90 20.89
CA MET A 557 -3.24 -10.34 21.00
C MET A 557 -4.58 -11.05 20.85
N PRO A 558 -4.68 -12.11 20.04
CA PRO A 558 -5.90 -12.88 19.93
C PRO A 558 -6.18 -13.67 21.22
N ASP A 559 -7.47 -13.84 21.53
CA ASP A 559 -7.90 -14.74 22.62
C ASP A 559 -7.67 -16.21 22.24
N TYR A 560 -7.77 -16.51 20.95
CA TYR A 560 -7.45 -17.82 20.37
C TYR A 560 -6.48 -17.67 19.22
N PHE A 561 -5.28 -18.14 19.44
CA PHE A 561 -4.24 -18.15 18.41
C PHE A 561 -4.53 -19.25 17.38
N VAL A 562 -4.44 -18.87 16.10
CA VAL A 562 -4.50 -19.79 14.97
C VAL A 562 -3.23 -19.62 14.14
N PRO A 563 -2.36 -20.64 14.05
CA PRO A 563 -1.10 -20.55 13.34
C PRO A 563 -1.30 -20.29 11.84
N LEU A 564 -0.29 -19.70 11.21
CA LEU A 564 -0.24 -19.56 9.77
C LEU A 564 -0.08 -20.95 9.14
N ASP A 565 -1.07 -21.36 8.34
CA ASP A 565 -0.99 -22.60 7.59
C ASP A 565 -0.15 -22.43 6.32
N THR A 566 1.00 -23.09 6.28
CA THR A 566 1.88 -23.14 5.10
C THR A 566 1.89 -24.52 4.42
N THR A 567 1.10 -25.47 4.90
CA THR A 567 1.12 -26.85 4.40
C THR A 567 0.69 -26.95 2.94
N GLY A 568 -0.24 -26.08 2.52
CA GLY A 568 -0.75 -25.99 1.16
C GLY A 568 0.03 -25.05 0.24
N THR A 569 1.24 -24.59 0.61
CA THR A 569 2.04 -23.66 -0.19
C THR A 569 3.27 -24.33 -0.79
N SER A 570 3.71 -23.84 -1.97
CA SER A 570 4.92 -24.32 -2.64
C SER A 570 5.53 -23.22 -3.52
N LYS A 571 6.78 -23.38 -3.95
CA LYS A 571 7.43 -22.44 -4.87
C LYS A 571 6.61 -22.26 -6.15
N TYR A 572 6.08 -23.35 -6.72
CA TYR A 572 5.26 -23.30 -7.91
C TYR A 572 3.96 -22.51 -7.69
N TYR A 573 3.23 -22.79 -6.59
CA TYR A 573 2.02 -22.04 -6.23
C TYR A 573 2.30 -20.54 -6.03
N ASN A 574 3.35 -20.22 -5.26
CA ASN A 574 3.71 -18.82 -5.01
C ASN A 574 4.07 -18.09 -6.32
N SER A 575 4.75 -18.76 -7.25
CA SER A 575 5.06 -18.19 -8.57
C SER A 575 3.81 -17.98 -9.43
N LEU A 576 2.85 -18.92 -9.43
CA LEU A 576 1.55 -18.74 -10.09
C LEU A 576 0.80 -17.50 -9.60
N ILE A 577 0.86 -17.24 -8.29
CA ILE A 577 0.19 -16.09 -7.67
C ILE A 577 0.96 -14.80 -7.94
N ARG A 578 2.27 -14.75 -7.63
CA ARG A 578 3.11 -13.56 -7.75
C ARG A 578 3.19 -13.03 -9.18
N LYS A 579 3.30 -13.94 -10.18
CA LYS A 579 3.27 -13.57 -11.59
C LYS A 579 1.87 -13.29 -12.14
N GLY A 580 0.81 -13.41 -11.33
CA GLY A 580 -0.58 -13.19 -11.73
C GLY A 580 -1.13 -14.23 -12.73
N ILE A 581 -0.37 -15.30 -13.01
CA ILE A 581 -0.68 -16.31 -14.04
C ILE A 581 -2.05 -16.95 -13.78
N MET A 582 -2.36 -17.29 -12.54
CA MET A 582 -3.61 -17.95 -12.18
C MET A 582 -4.84 -17.08 -12.45
N ASN A 583 -4.77 -15.79 -12.09
CA ASN A 583 -5.87 -14.85 -12.31
C ASN A 583 -6.06 -14.57 -13.80
N GLN A 584 -4.97 -14.34 -14.54
CA GLN A 584 -5.02 -14.10 -15.99
C GLN A 584 -5.57 -15.32 -16.74
N PHE A 585 -5.10 -16.51 -16.37
CA PHE A 585 -5.61 -17.75 -16.94
C PHE A 585 -7.12 -17.89 -16.69
N ALA A 586 -7.58 -17.73 -15.46
CA ALA A 586 -8.99 -17.87 -15.11
C ALA A 586 -9.86 -16.93 -15.96
N LEU A 587 -9.49 -15.66 -16.06
CA LEU A 587 -10.21 -14.66 -16.86
C LEU A 587 -10.29 -15.06 -18.33
N VAL A 588 -9.15 -15.41 -18.95
CA VAL A 588 -9.09 -15.79 -20.36
C VAL A 588 -9.89 -17.09 -20.60
N TRP A 589 -9.76 -18.06 -19.70
CA TRP A 589 -10.44 -19.34 -19.80
C TRP A 589 -11.96 -19.22 -19.64
N VAL A 590 -12.42 -18.45 -18.65
CA VAL A 590 -13.85 -18.17 -18.45
C VAL A 590 -14.44 -17.45 -19.66
N ASN A 591 -13.77 -16.44 -20.19
CA ASN A 591 -14.27 -15.71 -21.35
C ASN A 591 -14.41 -16.61 -22.59
N LYS A 592 -13.47 -17.53 -22.80
CA LYS A 592 -13.55 -18.52 -23.90
C LYS A 592 -14.70 -19.51 -23.72
N ASN A 593 -15.01 -19.89 -22.48
CA ASN A 593 -15.97 -20.95 -22.16
C ASN A 593 -17.30 -20.43 -21.60
N ARG A 594 -17.50 -19.11 -21.48
CA ARG A 594 -18.60 -18.45 -20.75
C ARG A 594 -19.98 -19.04 -21.08
N LYS A 595 -20.37 -19.05 -22.35
CA LYS A 595 -21.68 -19.56 -22.79
C LYS A 595 -21.93 -21.01 -22.35
N LYS A 596 -20.90 -21.88 -22.43
CA LYS A 596 -20.97 -23.27 -22.01
C LYS A 596 -21.09 -23.40 -20.50
N LEU A 597 -20.35 -22.55 -19.75
CA LEU A 597 -20.37 -22.54 -18.29
C LEU A 597 -21.73 -22.05 -17.76
N GLU A 598 -22.27 -20.96 -18.29
CA GLU A 598 -23.57 -20.40 -17.92
C GLU A 598 -24.70 -21.40 -18.21
N SER A 599 -24.68 -22.08 -19.35
CA SER A 599 -25.64 -23.13 -19.69
C SER A 599 -25.56 -24.34 -18.75
N LYS A 600 -24.34 -24.77 -18.38
CA LYS A 600 -24.14 -25.93 -17.52
C LYS A 600 -24.37 -25.62 -16.03
N TYR A 601 -23.95 -24.46 -15.59
CA TYR A 601 -24.01 -24.02 -14.21
C TYR A 601 -24.92 -22.78 -14.06
N SER A 602 -26.22 -22.98 -14.18
CA SER A 602 -27.24 -21.92 -14.12
C SER A 602 -27.32 -21.20 -12.78
N SER A 603 -26.65 -21.68 -11.75
CA SER A 603 -26.53 -21.05 -10.45
C SER A 603 -25.18 -21.34 -9.80
N PHE A 604 -24.72 -20.44 -8.95
CA PHE A 604 -23.49 -20.59 -8.19
C PHE A 604 -23.48 -21.88 -7.35
N ASN A 605 -24.59 -22.25 -6.71
CA ASN A 605 -24.66 -23.48 -5.91
C ASN A 605 -24.40 -24.74 -6.76
N LYS A 606 -24.96 -24.80 -7.99
CA LYS A 606 -24.63 -25.87 -8.93
C LYS A 606 -23.16 -25.88 -9.33
N PHE A 607 -22.57 -24.71 -9.55
CA PHE A 607 -21.15 -24.60 -9.82
C PHE A 607 -20.32 -25.05 -8.61
N LYS A 608 -20.61 -24.51 -7.42
CA LYS A 608 -19.88 -24.84 -6.19
C LYS A 608 -19.84 -26.33 -5.92
N SER A 609 -20.98 -27.03 -6.10
CA SER A 609 -21.08 -28.48 -5.84
C SER A 609 -20.48 -29.36 -6.95
N ASN A 610 -20.60 -28.97 -8.23
CA ASN A 610 -20.35 -29.91 -9.34
C ASN A 610 -19.19 -29.49 -10.25
N PHE A 611 -18.57 -28.31 -10.08
CA PHE A 611 -17.44 -27.91 -10.91
C PHE A 611 -16.17 -28.60 -10.45
N ASN A 612 -15.57 -29.36 -11.38
CA ASN A 612 -14.30 -30.06 -11.18
C ASN A 612 -13.21 -29.35 -12.00
N THR A 613 -12.05 -29.18 -11.39
CA THR A 613 -10.89 -28.49 -11.93
C THR A 613 -9.92 -29.39 -12.71
N ASP A 614 -10.05 -30.73 -12.67
CA ASP A 614 -9.06 -31.69 -13.20
C ASP A 614 -8.64 -31.44 -14.65
N LYS A 615 -9.60 -31.11 -15.53
CA LYS A 615 -9.29 -30.76 -16.91
C LYS A 615 -8.70 -29.37 -17.05
N VAL A 616 -9.15 -28.43 -16.22
CA VAL A 616 -8.75 -27.02 -16.27
C VAL A 616 -7.32 -26.83 -15.76
N ILE A 617 -6.91 -27.64 -14.78
CA ILE A 617 -5.53 -27.65 -14.26
C ILE A 617 -4.51 -27.96 -15.34
N LYS A 618 -4.78 -28.90 -16.23
CA LYS A 618 -3.88 -29.23 -17.36
C LYS A 618 -3.71 -28.03 -18.30
N GLU A 619 -4.80 -27.32 -18.55
CA GLU A 619 -4.77 -26.10 -19.36
C GLU A 619 -4.02 -24.95 -18.60
N LEU A 620 -4.18 -24.82 -17.27
CA LEU A 620 -3.44 -23.87 -16.45
C LEU A 620 -1.93 -24.16 -16.49
N ILE A 621 -1.51 -25.41 -16.33
CA ILE A 621 -0.10 -25.81 -16.41
C ILE A 621 0.49 -25.43 -17.77
N SER A 622 -0.18 -25.81 -18.86
CA SER A 622 0.25 -25.44 -20.20
C SER A 622 0.28 -23.93 -20.47
N TYR A 623 -0.64 -23.18 -19.85
CA TYR A 623 -0.62 -21.72 -19.91
C TYR A 623 0.57 -21.15 -19.12
N ALA A 624 0.82 -21.66 -17.92
CA ALA A 624 1.94 -21.24 -17.07
C ALA A 624 3.31 -21.46 -17.74
N GLU A 625 3.49 -22.60 -18.42
CA GLU A 625 4.71 -22.88 -19.20
C GLU A 625 4.91 -21.87 -20.33
N LYS A 626 3.84 -21.48 -21.03
CA LYS A 626 3.89 -20.44 -22.07
C LYS A 626 4.21 -19.04 -21.52
N GLU A 627 3.88 -18.79 -20.25
CA GLU A 627 4.23 -17.56 -19.53
C GLU A 627 5.58 -17.68 -18.80
N GLY A 628 6.41 -18.68 -19.15
CA GLY A 628 7.77 -18.84 -18.60
C GLY A 628 7.83 -19.38 -17.17
N LEU A 629 6.82 -20.11 -16.72
CA LEU A 629 6.86 -20.82 -15.44
C LEU A 629 6.88 -22.33 -15.68
N GLU A 630 8.06 -22.92 -15.52
CA GLU A 630 8.28 -24.36 -15.68
C GLU A 630 7.46 -25.17 -14.67
N TYR A 631 6.83 -26.26 -15.14
CA TYR A 631 6.08 -27.18 -14.30
C TYR A 631 7.02 -28.03 -13.44
N ASN A 632 6.74 -28.07 -12.12
CA ASN A 632 7.41 -28.95 -11.18
C ASN A 632 6.38 -29.80 -10.44
N GLU A 633 6.38 -31.10 -10.73
CA GLU A 633 5.36 -32.04 -10.24
C GLU A 633 5.35 -32.13 -8.69
N GLU A 634 6.51 -32.22 -8.06
CA GLU A 634 6.62 -32.31 -6.59
C GLU A 634 6.06 -31.06 -5.93
N SER A 635 6.48 -29.89 -6.42
CA SER A 635 6.02 -28.59 -5.93
C SER A 635 4.51 -28.38 -6.20
N TYR A 636 4.01 -28.86 -7.34
CA TYR A 636 2.57 -28.85 -7.63
C TYR A 636 1.80 -29.76 -6.66
N LYS A 637 2.20 -31.03 -6.49
CA LYS A 637 1.53 -31.98 -5.58
C LYS A 637 1.46 -31.48 -4.15
N LYS A 638 2.52 -30.82 -3.67
CA LYS A 638 2.53 -30.19 -2.32
C LYS A 638 1.42 -29.15 -2.15
N ALA A 639 1.06 -28.41 -3.19
CA ALA A 639 0.05 -27.34 -3.14
C ALA A 639 -1.22 -27.65 -3.94
N GLU A 640 -1.41 -28.88 -4.42
CA GLU A 640 -2.47 -29.27 -5.34
C GLU A 640 -3.87 -28.86 -4.85
N LYS A 641 -4.20 -29.16 -3.61
CA LYS A 641 -5.49 -28.75 -3.01
C LYS A 641 -5.69 -27.25 -3.06
N THR A 642 -4.68 -26.47 -2.67
CA THR A 642 -4.71 -25.00 -2.65
C THR A 642 -4.86 -24.44 -4.06
N ILE A 643 -4.09 -24.97 -5.03
CA ILE A 643 -4.16 -24.57 -6.44
C ILE A 643 -5.57 -24.82 -6.99
N ASN A 644 -6.14 -26.00 -6.75
CA ASN A 644 -7.48 -26.37 -7.22
C ASN A 644 -8.57 -25.46 -6.64
N ILE A 645 -8.58 -25.25 -5.32
CA ILE A 645 -9.56 -24.40 -4.65
C ILE A 645 -9.44 -22.96 -5.15
N ARG A 646 -8.22 -22.42 -5.23
CA ARG A 646 -8.01 -21.06 -5.70
C ARG A 646 -8.37 -20.86 -7.17
N LEU A 647 -8.04 -21.81 -8.03
CA LEU A 647 -8.45 -21.78 -9.44
C LEU A 647 -9.98 -21.78 -9.56
N LYS A 648 -10.66 -22.66 -8.82
CA LYS A 648 -12.12 -22.71 -8.76
C LYS A 648 -12.71 -21.39 -8.26
N ALA A 649 -12.11 -20.77 -7.23
CA ALA A 649 -12.53 -19.48 -6.69
C ALA A 649 -12.39 -18.36 -7.74
N ASN A 650 -11.25 -18.29 -8.45
CA ASN A 650 -11.05 -17.32 -9.52
C ASN A 650 -12.06 -17.49 -10.67
N ILE A 651 -12.31 -18.73 -11.09
CA ILE A 651 -13.31 -19.03 -12.12
C ILE A 651 -14.72 -18.60 -11.66
N ALA A 652 -15.06 -18.85 -10.40
CA ALA A 652 -16.34 -18.42 -9.84
C ALA A 652 -16.50 -16.89 -9.81
N GLN A 653 -15.43 -16.18 -9.43
CA GLN A 653 -15.37 -14.72 -9.48
C GLN A 653 -15.65 -14.17 -10.88
N ASP A 654 -14.98 -14.72 -11.89
CA ASP A 654 -15.07 -14.22 -13.26
C ASP A 654 -16.37 -14.66 -13.97
N LEU A 655 -17.00 -15.73 -13.50
CA LEU A 655 -18.26 -16.24 -14.04
C LEU A 655 -19.50 -15.57 -13.42
N TYR A 656 -19.46 -15.30 -12.13
CA TYR A 656 -20.57 -14.74 -11.36
C TYR A 656 -20.25 -13.36 -10.81
N ASP A 657 -19.60 -13.28 -9.65
CA ASP A 657 -19.23 -12.05 -8.99
C ASP A 657 -18.11 -12.26 -7.95
N TYR A 658 -17.53 -11.16 -7.46
CA TYR A 658 -16.39 -11.18 -6.55
C TYR A 658 -16.68 -11.86 -5.20
N SER A 659 -17.93 -11.85 -4.72
CA SER A 659 -18.29 -12.49 -3.45
C SER A 659 -18.12 -14.00 -3.51
N ARG A 660 -18.29 -14.61 -4.70
CA ARG A 660 -18.19 -16.07 -4.91
C ARG A 660 -16.76 -16.58 -4.78
N PHE A 661 -15.77 -15.70 -5.00
CA PHE A 661 -14.39 -16.02 -4.67
C PHE A 661 -14.25 -16.38 -3.19
N TYR A 662 -14.79 -15.55 -2.29
CA TYR A 662 -14.68 -15.79 -0.84
C TYR A 662 -15.43 -17.02 -0.38
N GLU A 663 -16.60 -17.30 -0.93
CA GLU A 663 -17.38 -18.49 -0.55
C GLU A 663 -16.66 -19.82 -0.90
N ILE A 664 -15.67 -19.78 -1.79
CA ILE A 664 -14.84 -20.96 -2.14
C ILE A 664 -13.49 -20.89 -1.43
N ILE A 665 -12.77 -19.75 -1.48
CA ILE A 665 -11.42 -19.67 -0.93
C ILE A 665 -11.39 -19.82 0.59
N ASN A 666 -12.49 -19.47 1.27
CA ASN A 666 -12.66 -19.61 2.71
C ASN A 666 -12.61 -21.07 3.20
N GLU A 667 -12.69 -22.06 2.31
CA GLU A 667 -12.39 -23.46 2.63
C GLU A 667 -10.94 -23.64 3.11
N LEU A 668 -10.02 -22.73 2.71
CA LEU A 668 -8.61 -22.70 3.13
C LEU A 668 -8.36 -21.81 4.36
N ASN A 669 -9.36 -21.08 4.85
CA ASN A 669 -9.19 -20.14 5.96
C ASN A 669 -9.30 -20.87 7.31
N SER A 670 -8.18 -21.38 7.84
CA SER A 670 -8.13 -22.07 9.14
C SER A 670 -8.65 -21.22 10.30
N THR A 671 -8.44 -19.91 10.27
CA THR A 671 -8.95 -18.98 11.28
C THR A 671 -10.48 -18.94 11.27
N LEU A 672 -11.09 -18.92 10.08
CA LEU A 672 -12.55 -18.99 9.95
C LEU A 672 -13.10 -20.33 10.43
N GLN A 673 -12.48 -21.45 10.05
CA GLN A 673 -12.92 -22.78 10.48
C GLN A 673 -12.87 -22.90 12.02
N LYS A 674 -11.78 -22.45 12.65
CA LYS A 674 -11.67 -22.42 14.11
C LYS A 674 -12.75 -21.57 14.78
N SER A 675 -13.11 -20.44 14.17
CA SER A 675 -14.13 -19.54 14.69
C SER A 675 -15.53 -20.15 14.62
N ILE A 676 -15.84 -20.90 13.57
CA ILE A 676 -17.09 -21.67 13.46
C ILE A 676 -17.17 -22.71 14.58
N GLU A 677 -16.09 -23.48 14.81
CA GLU A 677 -16.01 -24.46 15.90
C GLU A 677 -16.25 -23.81 17.27
N LEU A 678 -15.61 -22.69 17.56
CA LEU A 678 -15.75 -21.96 18.82
C LEU A 678 -17.18 -21.48 19.06
N ILE A 679 -17.88 -21.03 18.03
CA ILE A 679 -19.28 -20.61 18.14
C ILE A 679 -20.20 -21.83 18.36
N GLN A 680 -19.98 -22.94 17.66
CA GLN A 680 -20.80 -24.15 17.74
C GLN A 680 -20.61 -24.87 19.08
N ASP A 681 -19.39 -24.93 19.59
CA ASP A 681 -19.10 -25.48 20.93
C ASP A 681 -19.66 -24.58 22.05
N GLY A 682 -19.53 -23.26 21.91
CA GLY A 682 -20.04 -22.26 22.85
C GLY A 682 -19.32 -22.15 24.19
N GLU A 683 -18.43 -23.06 24.56
CA GLU A 683 -17.75 -23.08 25.86
C GLU A 683 -16.85 -21.85 26.08
N ALA A 684 -16.19 -21.37 25.02
CA ALA A 684 -15.40 -20.14 25.07
C ALA A 684 -16.25 -18.92 25.46
N PHE A 685 -17.46 -18.82 24.91
CA PHE A 685 -18.40 -17.72 25.21
C PHE A 685 -19.03 -17.85 26.59
N LYS A 686 -19.23 -19.05 27.10
CA LYS A 686 -19.69 -19.27 28.49
C LYS A 686 -18.67 -18.71 29.49
N LYS A 687 -17.37 -18.78 29.20
CA LYS A 687 -16.33 -18.16 30.03
C LYS A 687 -16.40 -16.63 30.00
N LEU A 688 -16.77 -16.03 28.86
CA LEU A 688 -17.02 -14.59 28.77
C LEU A 688 -18.34 -14.20 29.45
N ALA A 689 -19.38 -15.05 29.45
CA ALA A 689 -20.70 -14.75 29.99
C ALA A 689 -20.81 -14.97 31.52
N LYS A 690 -19.99 -15.85 32.13
CA LYS A 690 -20.03 -16.09 33.58
C LYS A 690 -19.57 -14.86 34.36
N ILE A 691 -20.50 -14.27 35.11
CA ILE A 691 -20.25 -13.26 36.16
C ILE A 691 -19.76 -13.93 37.42
#